data_c26b0a47bc89d1d4979c98b7ac1fa000
#
_entry.id   c26b0a47bc89d1d4979c98b7ac1fa000
#
_cell.length_a   1.000
_cell.length_b   1.000
_cell.length_c   1.000
_cell.angle_alpha   90.00
_cell.angle_beta   90.00
_cell.angle_gamma   90.00
#
_symmetry.space_group_name_H-M   'P 1'
#
loop_
_entity.id
_entity.type
_entity.pdbx_description
1 polymer ?
#
loop_
_entity_poly.entity_id
_entity_poly.type
_entity_poly.pdbx_seq_one_letter_code
_entity_poly.pdbx_strand_id
1 'polypeptide(L)'
;MNVNLHKSDKFIKLRSIVIFLFLITPYISFSQMESDSLISMMRTDSINLDQTDTLQDVSEIETTVNYKAKDSIFYDLRNQKIMLYGNSQIDYGEINLEAQEILVDWNKKTLDANFKTDSTGKKIGKPVFSEGNQSYETDKITYNFESKKAKIKGIVTQLDDAYMQGEDVKKNEEDELFISHAKYTTCNLEVPHFHISSSKIKVIPGKKVLSGPFHLKFGEIPTPLGFIFGMFPQPKKKISGLIMPNYGEEKRRGFYLRDGGYYFAVSDNLDLRLTGDIYSKGSYGMTLGTNYKKRYSYSGSLRFNFNKSKLGDFENPATSNDFSLSWSHTPDSRGKSSRFSSSVNFQTNSYNQNKNLVYSNFNESINAQFNSNISYSKTFTGTPFNFSANLRHSQNVQTKKVNLTLPDISYNMSRIYPFKNVGKLGKTALGKLSISHRFTGRIDLTNGAVGSSLGGLNIINSGNNFNEQIDFSADNISSIIDRSKIGGKHTIPISTSFNLLKYFTVSPSLNYDELWYFKKLSYRFDESQNGIEIDTTNSFSRAWSYSTALAMSTRIYGTVFFKKGKIKAIRHVISPEISMSFSPDFTRPRYGYYENVQINNEGDTKLLSKYENFLFGAPRIGSSASMNFYIGNNLEMKVLDKKDTISGTRKIKIFDNLSFSSSYNFLADSFNLSPIRFSTRTSFFRRLINLSVSGNIDPYAFRLDSISESSSGLKTVYQRRINEMAYKNNQGLGSLAYINMSLGVRFSAKDFQSKDEGEKESTYGTREEIDYINSNIAEYIDFNVPWSINASYNLNRRKIGFRDPSITQTLTFSGDVSITEKTKISFRSGYDFKFKMLTQTSINATRDLHCWRISFSWVPFGRFQSYNLTINAVSALLQDLKLEKRSRFFDNL
;
A
#
# COMPACT_ATOMS: atom_id res chain seq x y z
N MET A 1 1.19 60.41 16.46
CA MET A 1 2.57 59.92 16.37
C MET A 1 2.83 59.06 17.57
N ASN A 2 2.69 57.79 17.42
CA ASN A 2 3.06 56.62 18.24
C ASN A 2 2.05 55.52 18.00
N VAL A 3 2.25 54.78 16.95
CA VAL A 3 1.57 53.52 16.70
C VAL A 3 2.59 52.58 16.08
N ASN A 4 2.60 51.34 16.56
CA ASN A 4 3.20 50.17 15.98
C ASN A 4 4.64 49.82 16.37
N LEU A 5 4.76 49.12 17.54
CA LEU A 5 5.89 48.19 17.77
C LEU A 5 5.48 46.83 18.38
N HIS A 6 4.17 46.47 18.34
CA HIS A 6 3.71 45.21 18.98
C HIS A 6 3.36 44.09 18.02
N LYS A 7 3.50 44.26 16.69
CA LYS A 7 3.21 43.19 15.69
C LYS A 7 4.43 42.38 15.25
N SER A 8 5.65 42.85 15.54
CA SER A 8 6.86 42.14 15.07
C SER A 8 7.29 40.93 15.93
N ASP A 9 7.03 41.00 17.27
CA ASP A 9 7.51 39.93 18.16
C ASP A 9 6.80 38.60 18.06
N LYS A 10 5.52 38.58 17.63
CA LYS A 10 4.80 37.30 17.42
C LYS A 10 5.26 36.58 16.16
N PHE A 11 5.66 37.31 15.13
CA PHE A 11 6.17 36.73 13.89
C PHE A 11 7.58 36.14 14.05
N ILE A 12 8.41 36.77 14.91
CA ILE A 12 9.77 36.28 15.18
C ILE A 12 9.73 35.00 16.00
N LYS A 13 8.83 34.88 16.98
CA LYS A 13 8.68 33.66 17.79
C LYS A 13 8.12 32.47 16.98
N LEU A 14 7.24 32.71 16.04
CA LEU A 14 6.67 31.64 15.20
C LEU A 14 7.62 31.24 14.08
N ARG A 15 8.39 32.19 13.50
CA ARG A 15 9.49 31.88 12.57
C ARG A 15 10.54 31.01 13.25
N SER A 16 10.85 31.28 14.52
CA SER A 16 11.80 30.46 15.29
C SER A 16 11.27 29.05 15.55
N ILE A 17 9.97 28.87 15.74
CA ILE A 17 9.36 27.53 15.93
C ILE A 17 9.27 26.77 14.59
N VAL A 18 8.94 27.40 13.50
CA VAL A 18 8.88 26.78 12.16
C VAL A 18 10.31 26.49 11.65
N ILE A 19 11.26 27.37 11.89
CA ILE A 19 12.69 27.16 11.56
C ILE A 19 13.29 26.11 12.47
N PHE A 20 12.90 26.04 13.76
CA PHE A 20 13.34 24.95 14.66
C PHE A 20 12.77 23.58 14.27
N LEU A 21 11.58 23.52 13.68
CA LEU A 21 11.01 22.28 13.15
C LEU A 21 11.68 21.84 11.83
N PHE A 22 12.21 22.78 11.03
CA PHE A 22 12.98 22.46 9.82
C PHE A 22 14.47 22.23 10.11
N LEU A 23 15.00 22.71 11.25
CA LEU A 23 16.41 22.54 11.66
C LEU A 23 16.66 21.33 12.54
N ILE A 24 15.65 20.54 12.91
CA ILE A 24 15.82 19.18 13.45
C ILE A 24 15.89 18.17 12.29
N THR A 25 16.59 18.49 11.23
CA THR A 25 17.25 17.45 10.44
C THR A 25 18.48 17.05 11.25
N PRO A 26 18.63 15.78 11.65
CA PRO A 26 19.85 15.38 12.29
C PRO A 26 21.00 15.66 11.33
N TYR A 27 21.93 16.49 11.72
CA TYR A 27 23.27 16.48 11.19
C TYR A 27 23.76 15.04 11.38
N ILE A 28 23.65 14.24 10.33
CA ILE A 28 24.39 12.99 10.24
C ILE A 28 25.80 13.44 9.93
N SER A 29 26.56 13.68 10.97
CA SER A 29 28.01 13.72 10.89
C SER A 29 28.43 12.37 10.32
N PHE A 30 28.94 12.42 9.10
CA PHE A 30 29.76 11.35 8.55
C PHE A 30 31.01 11.27 9.41
N SER A 31 31.02 10.42 10.40
CA SER A 31 32.21 9.91 10.99
C SER A 31 32.78 8.93 9.97
N GLN A 32 33.85 9.33 9.30
CA GLN A 32 34.74 8.41 8.61
C GLN A 32 35.31 7.47 9.67
N MET A 33 34.82 6.26 9.67
CA MET A 33 35.54 5.16 10.31
C MET A 33 36.56 4.67 9.30
N GLU A 34 37.79 5.07 9.50
CA GLU A 34 38.96 4.38 8.97
C GLU A 34 38.90 2.93 9.42
N SER A 35 38.83 2.03 8.45
CA SER A 35 38.94 0.60 8.71
C SER A 35 40.44 0.26 8.72
N ASP A 36 41.00 0.21 9.90
CA ASP A 36 42.30 -0.46 10.11
C ASP A 36 42.14 -1.93 9.80
N SER A 37 42.66 -2.35 8.67
CA SER A 37 42.88 -3.73 8.31
C SER A 37 44.14 -4.23 9.01
N LEU A 38 43.99 -4.96 10.09
CA LEU A 38 45.01 -5.77 10.68
C LEU A 38 45.32 -6.98 9.77
N ILE A 39 46.29 -6.80 8.89
CA ILE A 39 46.96 -7.92 8.23
C ILE A 39 47.98 -8.48 9.22
N SER A 40 47.68 -9.62 9.81
CA SER A 40 48.65 -10.40 10.57
C SER A 40 49.67 -11.01 9.60
N MET A 41 50.90 -10.50 9.67
CA MET A 41 52.07 -11.12 9.05
C MET A 41 52.35 -12.47 9.70
N MET A 42 52.21 -13.54 8.96
CA MET A 42 53.01 -14.75 9.20
C MET A 42 54.23 -14.69 8.31
N ARG A 43 55.37 -14.44 8.95
CA ARG A 43 56.70 -14.70 8.42
C ARG A 43 56.86 -16.21 8.34
N THR A 44 57.25 -16.69 7.15
CA THR A 44 58.00 -17.95 7.03
C THR A 44 59.28 -17.65 6.27
N ASP A 45 60.33 -18.06 6.84
CA ASP A 45 61.73 -17.79 6.45
C ASP A 45 62.02 -18.42 5.06
N SER A 46 62.85 -17.63 4.34
CA SER A 46 63.45 -17.99 3.07
C SER A 46 64.56 -18.98 3.32
N ILE A 47 64.60 -20.10 2.59
CA ILE A 47 65.77 -20.89 2.33
C ILE A 47 66.14 -20.68 0.85
N ASN A 48 67.27 -20.03 0.65
CA ASN A 48 67.97 -20.01 -0.64
C ASN A 48 68.54 -21.37 -0.94
N LEU A 49 68.33 -21.89 -2.16
CA LEU A 49 69.14 -22.89 -2.76
C LEU A 49 69.19 -22.67 -4.30
N ASP A 50 70.37 -22.34 -4.66
CA ASP A 50 71.13 -22.51 -5.92
C ASP A 50 70.41 -22.66 -7.28
N GLN A 51 70.90 -21.82 -8.18
CA GLN A 51 70.81 -21.89 -9.61
C GLN A 51 71.21 -23.26 -10.17
N THR A 52 70.33 -23.86 -10.92
CA THR A 52 70.69 -24.74 -12.04
C THR A 52 69.90 -24.27 -13.27
N ASP A 53 70.68 -23.79 -14.22
CA ASP A 53 70.25 -23.51 -15.60
C ASP A 53 69.64 -24.80 -16.18
N THR A 54 68.30 -24.82 -16.35
CA THR A 54 67.62 -25.73 -17.25
C THR A 54 66.90 -24.83 -18.28
N LEU A 55 67.27 -25.00 -19.51
CA LEU A 55 66.56 -24.48 -20.69
C LEU A 55 65.09 -24.83 -20.54
N GLN A 56 64.25 -23.82 -20.20
CA GLN A 56 62.81 -23.94 -20.29
C GLN A 56 62.46 -23.98 -21.79
N ASP A 57 62.05 -25.17 -22.20
CA ASP A 57 61.25 -25.37 -23.40
C ASP A 57 59.96 -24.65 -23.15
N VAL A 58 59.79 -23.47 -23.73
CA VAL A 58 58.56 -22.64 -23.62
C VAL A 58 57.52 -23.41 -24.44
N SER A 59 56.74 -24.27 -23.77
CA SER A 59 55.51 -24.84 -24.38
C SER A 59 54.58 -23.66 -24.64
N GLU A 60 54.30 -23.35 -25.89
CA GLU A 60 53.37 -22.33 -26.36
C GLU A 60 51.95 -22.51 -25.90
N ILE A 61 51.63 -23.49 -25.08
CA ILE A 61 50.30 -23.92 -24.60
C ILE A 61 50.24 -23.77 -23.08
N GLU A 62 49.49 -22.79 -22.61
CA GLU A 62 49.35 -22.50 -21.17
C GLU A 62 48.54 -23.55 -20.39
N THR A 63 47.70 -24.36 -21.07
CA THR A 63 46.82 -25.36 -20.44
C THR A 63 46.67 -26.61 -21.32
N THR A 64 46.23 -27.76 -20.68
CA THR A 64 45.96 -29.01 -21.41
C THR A 64 44.73 -28.83 -22.32
N VAL A 65 44.83 -29.31 -23.56
CA VAL A 65 43.75 -29.34 -24.54
C VAL A 65 43.11 -30.73 -24.53
N ASN A 66 41.84 -30.84 -24.24
CA ASN A 66 41.08 -32.11 -24.24
C ASN A 66 40.23 -32.20 -25.53
N TYR A 67 40.34 -33.31 -26.21
CA TYR A 67 39.58 -33.63 -27.41
C TYR A 67 38.63 -34.79 -27.18
N LYS A 68 37.37 -34.63 -27.62
CA LYS A 68 36.37 -35.70 -27.63
C LYS A 68 35.66 -35.71 -28.97
N ALA A 69 35.38 -36.91 -29.51
CA ALA A 69 34.55 -37.08 -30.68
C ALA A 69 33.79 -38.43 -30.56
N LYS A 70 32.55 -38.46 -31.06
CA LYS A 70 31.73 -39.69 -30.97
C LYS A 70 32.08 -40.68 -32.08
N ASP A 71 32.38 -40.21 -33.28
CA ASP A 71 32.56 -41.07 -34.43
C ASP A 71 34.03 -41.41 -34.63
N SER A 72 34.92 -40.41 -34.82
CA SER A 72 36.38 -40.65 -35.04
C SER A 72 37.22 -39.41 -34.78
N ILE A 73 38.50 -39.61 -34.43
CA ILE A 73 39.55 -38.57 -34.33
C ILE A 73 40.66 -39.03 -35.27
N PHE A 74 40.99 -38.19 -36.24
CA PHE A 74 42.05 -38.45 -37.21
C PHE A 74 43.22 -37.46 -37.02
N TYR A 75 44.42 -37.95 -36.85
CA TYR A 75 45.63 -37.17 -36.68
C TYR A 75 46.50 -37.25 -37.96
N ASP A 76 46.68 -36.14 -38.65
CA ASP A 76 47.61 -35.95 -39.74
C ASP A 76 48.93 -35.35 -39.20
N LEU A 77 49.86 -36.19 -38.84
CA LEU A 77 51.13 -35.80 -38.25
C LEU A 77 52.01 -35.02 -39.23
N ARG A 78 51.89 -35.28 -40.57
CA ARG A 78 52.68 -34.62 -41.60
C ARG A 78 52.28 -33.19 -41.79
N ASN A 79 50.97 -32.91 -41.73
CA ASN A 79 50.39 -31.56 -41.91
C ASN A 79 50.03 -30.91 -40.62
N GLN A 80 50.34 -31.56 -39.44
CA GLN A 80 50.02 -31.05 -38.09
C GLN A 80 48.54 -30.68 -37.94
N LYS A 81 47.61 -31.59 -38.36
CA LYS A 81 46.16 -31.35 -38.29
C LYS A 81 45.48 -32.47 -37.50
N ILE A 82 44.46 -32.03 -36.72
CA ILE A 82 43.57 -32.96 -36.01
C ILE A 82 42.15 -32.73 -36.53
N MET A 83 41.48 -33.79 -36.97
CA MET A 83 40.12 -33.77 -37.43
C MET A 83 39.26 -34.62 -36.50
N LEU A 84 38.20 -34.02 -35.98
CA LEU A 84 37.23 -34.68 -35.08
C LEU A 84 35.86 -34.74 -35.79
N TYR A 85 35.25 -35.90 -35.76
CA TYR A 85 33.98 -36.17 -36.44
C TYR A 85 32.95 -36.73 -35.45
N GLY A 86 31.69 -36.24 -35.53
CA GLY A 86 30.56 -36.73 -34.75
C GLY A 86 30.49 -36.14 -33.33
N ASN A 87 29.63 -35.18 -33.12
CA ASN A 87 29.44 -34.51 -31.82
C ASN A 87 30.79 -34.21 -31.12
N SER A 88 31.65 -33.55 -31.84
CA SER A 88 33.04 -33.26 -31.43
C SER A 88 33.07 -32.16 -30.36
N GLN A 89 34.00 -32.26 -29.43
CA GLN A 89 34.19 -31.27 -28.34
C GLN A 89 35.68 -31.01 -28.17
N ILE A 90 36.01 -29.74 -27.99
CA ILE A 90 37.36 -29.30 -27.59
C ILE A 90 37.23 -28.40 -26.37
N ASP A 91 37.97 -28.75 -25.33
CA ASP A 91 38.11 -27.97 -24.10
C ASP A 91 39.52 -27.42 -24.00
N TYR A 92 39.67 -26.06 -23.93
CA TYR A 92 40.93 -25.36 -23.79
C TYR A 92 40.81 -24.22 -22.81
N GLY A 93 41.25 -24.40 -21.56
CA GLY A 93 41.08 -23.40 -20.52
C GLY A 93 39.58 -23.12 -20.23
N GLU A 94 39.18 -21.86 -20.40
CA GLU A 94 37.79 -21.45 -20.28
C GLU A 94 36.97 -21.60 -21.56
N ILE A 95 37.60 -22.05 -22.65
CA ILE A 95 36.99 -22.20 -23.96
C ILE A 95 36.48 -23.62 -24.11
N ASN A 96 35.19 -23.76 -24.44
CA ASN A 96 34.56 -25.01 -24.88
C ASN A 96 33.97 -24.81 -26.27
N LEU A 97 34.30 -25.71 -27.19
CA LEU A 97 33.78 -25.72 -28.56
C LEU A 97 33.19 -27.08 -28.87
N GLU A 98 31.88 -27.09 -29.16
CA GLU A 98 31.15 -28.28 -29.56
C GLU A 98 30.67 -28.10 -31.00
N ALA A 99 30.82 -29.14 -31.84
CA ALA A 99 30.33 -29.14 -33.23
C ALA A 99 30.22 -30.52 -33.81
N GLN A 100 29.58 -30.65 -34.98
CA GLN A 100 29.57 -31.92 -35.69
C GLN A 100 30.95 -32.30 -36.25
N GLU A 101 31.68 -31.32 -36.71
CA GLU A 101 33.03 -31.51 -37.25
C GLU A 101 33.95 -30.38 -36.77
N ILE A 102 35.15 -30.73 -36.26
CA ILE A 102 36.15 -29.74 -35.84
C ILE A 102 37.49 -30.14 -36.45
N LEU A 103 38.13 -29.14 -37.06
CA LEU A 103 39.48 -29.22 -37.60
C LEU A 103 40.40 -28.32 -36.79
N VAL A 104 41.47 -28.86 -36.22
CA VAL A 104 42.54 -28.11 -35.58
C VAL A 104 43.72 -28.11 -36.53
N ASP A 105 44.22 -26.92 -36.90
CA ASP A 105 45.40 -26.74 -37.73
C ASP A 105 46.47 -26.03 -36.86
N TRP A 106 47.49 -26.80 -36.41
CA TRP A 106 48.55 -26.29 -35.55
C TRP A 106 49.50 -25.37 -36.30
N ASN A 107 49.66 -25.55 -37.62
CA ASN A 107 50.54 -24.64 -38.39
C ASN A 107 49.92 -23.25 -38.50
N LYS A 108 48.62 -23.20 -38.65
CA LYS A 108 47.88 -21.92 -38.73
C LYS A 108 47.36 -21.42 -37.39
N LYS A 109 47.55 -22.21 -36.34
CA LYS A 109 47.01 -21.92 -34.98
C LYS A 109 45.49 -21.73 -35.00
N THR A 110 44.73 -22.48 -35.81
CA THR A 110 43.27 -22.30 -36.01
C THR A 110 42.47 -23.51 -35.65
N LEU A 111 41.27 -23.24 -35.14
CA LEU A 111 40.15 -24.19 -34.92
C LEU A 111 39.06 -23.81 -35.93
N ASP A 112 38.68 -24.73 -36.80
CA ASP A 112 37.57 -24.58 -37.72
C ASP A 112 36.47 -25.59 -37.33
N ALA A 113 35.24 -25.06 -37.00
CA ALA A 113 34.11 -25.91 -36.66
C ALA A 113 32.93 -25.67 -37.61
N ASN A 114 32.25 -26.77 -38.00
CA ASN A 114 31.17 -26.77 -38.96
C ASN A 114 30.01 -27.68 -38.48
N PHE A 115 28.81 -27.36 -38.97
CA PHE A 115 27.67 -28.28 -38.91
C PHE A 115 27.70 -29.30 -40.07
N LYS A 116 26.88 -30.36 -39.98
CA LYS A 116 26.60 -31.28 -41.08
C LYS A 116 25.12 -31.17 -41.48
N THR A 117 24.83 -31.33 -42.73
CA THR A 117 23.46 -31.37 -43.25
C THR A 117 22.99 -32.82 -43.37
N ASP A 118 21.83 -33.15 -42.79
CA ASP A 118 21.23 -34.47 -42.90
C ASP A 118 20.56 -34.70 -44.26
N SER A 119 20.04 -35.92 -44.49
CA SER A 119 19.37 -36.31 -45.72
C SER A 119 18.07 -35.49 -46.00
N THR A 120 17.52 -34.78 -45.00
CA THR A 120 16.33 -33.93 -45.11
C THR A 120 16.67 -32.46 -45.33
N GLY A 121 17.98 -32.11 -45.42
CA GLY A 121 18.43 -30.71 -45.56
C GLY A 121 18.55 -29.95 -44.24
N LYS A 122 18.32 -30.59 -43.10
CA LYS A 122 18.40 -29.97 -41.78
C LYS A 122 19.85 -29.94 -41.27
N LYS A 123 20.29 -28.78 -40.72
CA LYS A 123 21.59 -28.63 -40.10
C LYS A 123 21.65 -29.34 -38.76
N ILE A 124 22.62 -30.24 -38.57
CA ILE A 124 22.83 -30.98 -37.35
C ILE A 124 24.19 -30.64 -36.77
N GLY A 125 24.28 -30.52 -35.41
CA GLY A 125 25.51 -30.23 -34.67
C GLY A 125 26.16 -28.94 -35.05
N LYS A 126 25.38 -27.86 -35.07
CA LYS A 126 25.90 -26.49 -35.25
C LYS A 126 26.98 -26.22 -34.21
N PRO A 127 28.06 -25.52 -34.58
CA PRO A 127 29.08 -25.15 -33.60
C PRO A 127 28.53 -24.26 -32.49
N VAL A 128 28.81 -24.69 -31.25
CA VAL A 128 28.55 -23.89 -30.04
C VAL A 128 29.91 -23.58 -29.42
N PHE A 129 30.25 -22.31 -29.43
CA PHE A 129 31.46 -21.79 -28.80
C PHE A 129 31.10 -21.10 -27.48
N SER A 130 31.74 -21.52 -26.40
CA SER A 130 31.54 -20.96 -25.06
C SER A 130 32.88 -20.53 -24.49
N GLU A 131 32.92 -19.32 -23.92
CA GLU A 131 34.09 -18.73 -23.27
C GLU A 131 33.62 -17.98 -22.01
N GLY A 132 33.98 -18.49 -20.84
CA GLY A 132 33.45 -17.99 -19.56
C GLY A 132 31.93 -18.06 -19.48
N ASN A 133 31.25 -16.92 -19.30
CA ASN A 133 29.81 -16.82 -19.22
C ASN A 133 29.13 -16.54 -20.58
N GLN A 134 29.84 -16.54 -21.67
CA GLN A 134 29.30 -16.23 -23.01
C GLN A 134 29.22 -17.52 -23.84
N SER A 135 28.11 -17.71 -24.53
CA SER A 135 27.90 -18.82 -25.44
C SER A 135 27.31 -18.34 -26.76
N TYR A 136 27.82 -18.86 -27.86
CA TYR A 136 27.45 -18.48 -29.22
C TYR A 136 27.13 -19.75 -30.03
N GLU A 137 25.91 -19.85 -30.55
CA GLU A 137 25.56 -20.85 -31.57
C GLU A 137 25.84 -20.26 -32.94
N THR A 138 26.50 -20.99 -33.81
CA THR A 138 26.96 -20.50 -35.10
C THR A 138 26.76 -21.52 -36.21
N ASP A 139 26.77 -21.09 -37.48
CA ASP A 139 26.80 -22.04 -38.60
C ASP A 139 28.24 -22.47 -38.89
N LYS A 140 29.20 -21.60 -38.78
CA LYS A 140 30.65 -21.89 -38.94
C LYS A 140 31.46 -20.94 -38.07
N ILE A 141 32.52 -21.44 -37.45
CA ILE A 141 33.49 -20.64 -36.72
C ILE A 141 34.91 -21.06 -37.12
N THR A 142 35.74 -20.07 -37.38
CA THR A 142 37.20 -20.19 -37.48
C THR A 142 37.81 -19.35 -36.36
N TYR A 143 38.45 -19.94 -35.39
CA TYR A 143 39.06 -19.30 -34.24
C TYR A 143 40.58 -19.49 -34.26
N ASN A 144 41.34 -18.41 -34.16
CA ASN A 144 42.80 -18.49 -34.01
C ASN A 144 43.13 -18.35 -32.52
N PHE A 145 43.68 -19.44 -31.96
CA PHE A 145 43.94 -19.52 -30.53
C PHE A 145 45.20 -18.78 -30.07
N GLU A 146 46.10 -18.37 -30.97
CA GLU A 146 47.24 -17.51 -30.68
C GLU A 146 46.84 -16.05 -30.65
N SER A 147 46.15 -15.55 -31.67
CA SER A 147 45.75 -14.15 -31.78
C SER A 147 44.39 -13.89 -31.11
N LYS A 148 43.70 -14.91 -30.56
CA LYS A 148 42.35 -14.87 -29.96
C LYS A 148 41.28 -14.24 -30.87
N LYS A 149 41.50 -14.21 -32.16
CA LYS A 149 40.58 -13.64 -33.19
C LYS A 149 39.68 -14.73 -33.77
N ALA A 150 38.44 -14.38 -34.04
CA ALA A 150 37.50 -15.29 -34.68
C ALA A 150 36.82 -14.67 -35.91
N LYS A 151 36.50 -15.53 -36.89
CA LYS A 151 35.56 -15.25 -37.97
C LYS A 151 34.43 -16.25 -37.91
N ILE A 152 33.20 -15.74 -37.79
CA ILE A 152 32.03 -16.51 -37.50
C ILE A 152 30.97 -16.23 -38.57
N LYS A 153 30.26 -17.25 -39.02
CA LYS A 153 29.09 -17.11 -39.90
C LYS A 153 27.84 -17.59 -39.16
N GLY A 154 26.73 -16.80 -39.25
CA GLY A 154 25.45 -17.16 -38.73
C GLY A 154 25.44 -17.26 -37.20
N ILE A 155 25.81 -16.17 -36.50
CA ILE A 155 25.79 -16.16 -35.02
C ILE A 155 24.40 -15.94 -34.46
N VAL A 156 24.04 -16.71 -33.44
CA VAL A 156 22.91 -16.45 -32.54
C VAL A 156 23.46 -16.41 -31.12
N THR A 157 23.34 -15.28 -30.46
CA THR A 157 23.78 -15.13 -29.06
C THR A 157 22.69 -14.49 -28.22
N GLN A 158 22.63 -14.91 -26.96
CA GLN A 158 21.76 -14.28 -26.00
C GLN A 158 22.55 -13.21 -25.23
N LEU A 159 22.02 -11.99 -25.22
CA LEU A 159 22.56 -10.85 -24.50
C LEU A 159 21.51 -10.42 -23.47
N ASP A 160 21.68 -10.83 -22.22
CA ASP A 160 20.66 -10.65 -21.15
C ASP A 160 19.30 -11.23 -21.59
N ASP A 161 18.25 -10.42 -21.65
CA ASP A 161 16.88 -10.81 -22.06
C ASP A 161 16.65 -10.72 -23.57
N ALA A 162 17.67 -10.42 -24.37
CA ALA A 162 17.55 -10.25 -25.80
C ALA A 162 18.44 -11.23 -26.58
N TYR A 163 18.09 -11.43 -27.86
CA TYR A 163 18.81 -12.27 -28.79
C TYR A 163 19.40 -11.40 -29.89
N MET A 164 20.64 -11.65 -30.22
CA MET A 164 21.30 -11.05 -31.35
C MET A 164 21.62 -12.12 -32.39
N GLN A 165 21.18 -11.90 -33.61
CA GLN A 165 21.51 -12.71 -34.78
C GLN A 165 22.37 -11.87 -35.71
N GLY A 166 23.42 -12.45 -36.28
CA GLY A 166 24.33 -11.80 -37.21
C GLY A 166 24.72 -12.74 -38.34
N GLU A 167 24.91 -12.21 -39.55
CA GLU A 167 25.26 -13.00 -40.73
C GLU A 167 26.77 -13.26 -40.76
N ASP A 168 27.59 -12.22 -40.71
CA ASP A 168 29.06 -12.32 -40.65
C ASP A 168 29.55 -11.56 -39.40
N VAL A 169 30.38 -12.23 -38.58
CA VAL A 169 30.92 -11.71 -37.36
C VAL A 169 32.42 -11.85 -37.28
N LYS A 170 33.11 -10.80 -36.85
CA LYS A 170 34.52 -10.81 -36.50
C LYS A 170 34.66 -10.54 -35.00
N LYS A 171 35.41 -11.38 -34.30
CA LYS A 171 35.87 -11.18 -32.93
C LYS A 171 37.33 -10.71 -32.98
N ASN A 172 37.67 -9.63 -32.28
CA ASN A 172 39.04 -9.17 -32.13
C ASN A 172 39.67 -9.74 -30.83
N GLU A 173 40.91 -9.38 -30.60
CA GLU A 173 41.70 -9.79 -29.43
C GLU A 173 41.16 -9.25 -28.09
N GLU A 174 40.44 -8.15 -28.15
CA GLU A 174 39.81 -7.49 -26.99
C GLU A 174 38.38 -8.00 -26.75
N ASP A 175 37.96 -9.12 -27.31
CA ASP A 175 36.63 -9.74 -27.26
C ASP A 175 35.50 -8.86 -27.87
N GLU A 176 35.83 -7.80 -28.58
CA GLU A 176 34.84 -6.99 -29.27
C GLU A 176 34.31 -7.73 -30.53
N LEU A 177 33.01 -7.67 -30.74
CA LEU A 177 32.34 -8.30 -31.86
C LEU A 177 31.94 -7.24 -32.91
N PHE A 178 32.31 -7.43 -34.16
CA PHE A 178 31.88 -6.67 -35.30
C PHE A 178 30.95 -7.50 -36.16
N ILE A 179 29.67 -7.11 -36.21
CA ILE A 179 28.58 -7.88 -36.80
C ILE A 179 28.00 -7.15 -38.00
N SER A 180 27.87 -7.83 -39.11
CA SER A 180 27.16 -7.34 -40.30
C SER A 180 25.76 -7.96 -40.36
N HIS A 181 24.79 -7.21 -40.91
CA HIS A 181 23.38 -7.58 -41.05
C HIS A 181 22.79 -8.13 -39.74
N ALA A 182 22.97 -7.37 -38.68
CA ALA A 182 22.54 -7.75 -37.36
C ALA A 182 21.03 -7.57 -37.17
N LYS A 183 20.41 -8.56 -36.51
CA LYS A 183 19.03 -8.49 -36.00
C LYS A 183 19.08 -8.56 -34.49
N TYR A 184 18.57 -7.55 -33.80
CA TYR A 184 18.47 -7.53 -32.37
C TYR A 184 17.00 -7.64 -31.96
N THR A 185 16.64 -8.63 -31.18
CA THR A 185 15.26 -8.92 -30.80
C THR A 185 15.17 -9.52 -29.40
N THR A 186 14.02 -9.39 -28.77
CA THR A 186 13.69 -10.11 -27.54
C THR A 186 12.82 -11.34 -27.80
N CYS A 187 12.66 -11.71 -29.06
CA CYS A 187 11.96 -12.89 -29.50
C CYS A 187 12.93 -14.05 -29.70
N ASN A 188 12.67 -15.18 -29.04
CA ASN A 188 13.54 -16.38 -29.11
C ASN A 188 13.26 -17.29 -30.33
N LEU A 189 12.42 -16.85 -31.28
CA LEU A 189 12.14 -17.61 -32.49
C LEU A 189 13.27 -17.42 -33.52
N GLU A 190 13.48 -18.43 -34.33
CA GLU A 190 14.45 -18.37 -35.45
C GLU A 190 14.10 -17.26 -36.45
N VAL A 191 12.80 -17.04 -36.69
CA VAL A 191 12.28 -15.87 -37.40
C VAL A 191 11.51 -15.03 -36.38
N PRO A 192 12.11 -13.94 -35.86
CA PRO A 192 11.50 -13.15 -34.82
C PRO A 192 10.30 -12.36 -35.33
N HIS A 193 9.27 -12.21 -34.50
CA HIS A 193 8.09 -11.39 -34.81
C HIS A 193 8.41 -9.92 -35.06
N PHE A 194 9.46 -9.43 -34.40
CA PHE A 194 9.99 -8.10 -34.61
C PHE A 194 11.48 -8.09 -34.29
N HIS A 195 12.22 -7.24 -34.94
CA HIS A 195 13.64 -7.05 -34.68
C HIS A 195 14.10 -5.64 -35.06
N ILE A 196 15.14 -5.16 -34.43
CA ILE A 196 15.89 -4.02 -34.86
C ILE A 196 16.93 -4.53 -35.85
N SER A 197 16.79 -4.14 -37.09
CA SER A 197 17.75 -4.48 -38.18
C SER A 197 18.79 -3.40 -38.32
N SER A 198 20.07 -3.78 -38.31
CA SER A 198 21.17 -2.87 -38.51
C SER A 198 22.18 -3.45 -39.52
N SER A 199 22.73 -2.59 -40.39
CA SER A 199 23.75 -3.01 -41.35
C SER A 199 25.06 -3.38 -40.67
N LYS A 200 25.45 -2.68 -39.60
CA LYS A 200 26.71 -2.89 -38.87
C LYS A 200 26.49 -2.62 -37.36
N ILE A 201 26.98 -3.53 -36.53
CA ILE A 201 26.97 -3.37 -35.07
C ILE A 201 28.37 -3.69 -34.52
N LYS A 202 28.83 -2.92 -33.56
CA LYS A 202 29.98 -3.24 -32.72
C LYS A 202 29.52 -3.49 -31.31
N VAL A 203 29.77 -4.69 -30.79
CA VAL A 203 29.45 -5.08 -29.40
C VAL A 203 30.71 -5.02 -28.60
N ILE A 204 30.71 -4.28 -27.50
CA ILE A 204 31.74 -4.29 -26.46
C ILE A 204 31.13 -4.99 -25.25
N PRO A 205 31.41 -6.27 -25.02
CA PRO A 205 30.76 -7.08 -24.00
C PRO A 205 30.80 -6.44 -22.62
N GLY A 206 29.65 -6.45 -21.92
CA GLY A 206 29.51 -5.87 -20.58
C GLY A 206 29.56 -4.34 -20.51
N LYS A 207 29.74 -3.64 -21.65
CA LYS A 207 29.81 -2.16 -21.69
C LYS A 207 28.71 -1.56 -22.55
N LYS A 208 28.75 -1.74 -23.87
CA LYS A 208 27.81 -1.09 -24.81
C LYS A 208 27.77 -1.77 -26.18
N VAL A 209 26.67 -1.54 -26.89
CA VAL A 209 26.47 -1.89 -28.29
C VAL A 209 26.40 -0.59 -29.11
N LEU A 210 27.24 -0.46 -30.13
CA LEU A 210 27.20 0.64 -31.05
C LEU A 210 26.63 0.16 -32.39
N SER A 211 25.63 0.87 -32.91
CA SER A 211 24.95 0.51 -34.15
C SER A 211 25.14 1.59 -35.19
N GLY A 212 25.41 1.21 -36.44
CA GLY A 212 25.23 2.08 -37.60
C GLY A 212 23.73 2.34 -37.84
N PRO A 213 23.35 2.71 -39.07
CA PRO A 213 21.91 2.93 -39.37
C PRO A 213 21.09 1.70 -39.02
N PHE A 214 20.03 1.93 -38.26
CA PHE A 214 19.13 0.86 -37.83
C PHE A 214 17.67 1.27 -37.92
N HIS A 215 16.78 0.30 -38.09
CA HIS A 215 15.34 0.49 -38.14
C HIS A 215 14.62 -0.73 -37.54
N LEU A 216 13.44 -0.45 -37.00
CA LEU A 216 12.56 -1.50 -36.48
C LEU A 216 11.82 -2.19 -37.62
N LYS A 217 11.80 -3.53 -37.64
CA LYS A 217 11.01 -4.36 -38.55
C LYS A 217 10.01 -5.21 -37.76
N PHE A 218 8.82 -5.40 -38.34
CA PHE A 218 7.86 -6.43 -37.91
C PHE A 218 7.88 -7.56 -38.93
N GLY A 219 8.40 -8.72 -38.55
CA GLY A 219 8.78 -9.72 -39.50
C GLY A 219 9.79 -9.15 -40.50
N GLU A 220 9.46 -9.16 -41.80
CA GLU A 220 10.30 -8.52 -42.82
C GLU A 220 9.82 -7.12 -43.26
N ILE A 221 8.73 -6.59 -42.67
CA ILE A 221 8.16 -5.28 -43.03
C ILE A 221 8.91 -4.17 -42.26
N PRO A 222 9.60 -3.27 -42.93
CA PRO A 222 10.29 -2.16 -42.31
C PRO A 222 9.29 -1.10 -41.84
N THR A 223 9.55 -0.54 -40.65
CA THR A 223 8.80 0.62 -40.14
C THR A 223 9.59 1.90 -40.39
N PRO A 224 8.94 3.08 -40.38
CA PRO A 224 9.65 4.38 -40.47
C PRO A 224 10.43 4.73 -39.18
N LEU A 225 10.43 3.86 -38.17
CA LEU A 225 11.17 4.06 -36.94
C LEU A 225 12.60 3.59 -37.11
N GLY A 226 13.51 4.52 -37.36
CA GLY A 226 14.94 4.24 -37.52
C GLY A 226 15.79 5.47 -37.21
N PHE A 227 17.08 5.23 -36.99
CA PHE A 227 18.06 6.27 -36.71
C PHE A 227 19.36 5.94 -37.47
N ILE A 228 20.15 6.97 -37.77
CA ILE A 228 21.42 6.85 -38.50
C ILE A 228 22.51 6.21 -37.62
N PHE A 229 22.39 6.38 -36.30
CA PHE A 229 23.37 5.87 -35.34
C PHE A 229 22.64 5.52 -34.02
N GLY A 230 23.11 4.46 -33.33
CA GLY A 230 22.59 4.06 -32.01
C GLY A 230 23.72 3.66 -31.07
N MET A 231 23.57 4.02 -29.82
CA MET A 231 24.40 3.51 -28.72
C MET A 231 23.50 2.93 -27.65
N PHE A 232 23.58 1.62 -27.45
CA PHE A 232 22.83 0.88 -26.47
C PHE A 232 23.79 0.41 -25.39
N PRO A 233 23.71 0.95 -24.18
CA PRO A 233 24.53 0.45 -23.09
C PRO A 233 24.05 -0.96 -22.72
N GLN A 234 24.98 -1.84 -22.36
CA GLN A 234 24.68 -3.13 -21.73
C GLN A 234 24.89 -2.95 -20.22
N PRO A 235 23.87 -2.59 -19.45
CA PRO A 235 24.08 -2.28 -18.05
C PRO A 235 23.84 -3.48 -17.18
N LYS A 236 24.81 -3.79 -16.37
CA LYS A 236 24.56 -4.43 -15.07
C LYS A 236 23.95 -3.44 -14.07
N LYS A 237 23.82 -2.14 -14.40
CA LYS A 237 23.38 -1.03 -13.56
C LYS A 237 22.43 -0.11 -14.32
N LYS A 238 21.52 0.57 -13.61
CA LYS A 238 20.66 1.61 -14.14
C LYS A 238 21.50 2.75 -14.77
N ILE A 239 21.11 3.21 -15.94
CA ILE A 239 21.82 4.27 -16.68
C ILE A 239 20.87 5.44 -16.94
N SER A 240 21.43 6.65 -16.88
CA SER A 240 20.72 7.88 -17.21
C SER A 240 20.42 7.95 -18.70
N GLY A 241 19.26 8.51 -19.07
CA GLY A 241 18.85 8.60 -20.47
C GLY A 241 17.62 9.45 -20.70
N LEU A 242 17.36 9.76 -21.98
CA LEU A 242 16.18 10.48 -22.42
C LEU A 242 14.92 9.60 -22.32
N ILE A 243 13.81 10.20 -21.92
CA ILE A 243 12.49 9.62 -21.94
C ILE A 243 11.74 10.23 -23.12
N MET A 244 11.35 9.40 -24.07
CA MET A 244 10.64 9.87 -25.27
C MET A 244 9.20 10.28 -24.89
N PRO A 245 8.70 11.42 -25.40
CA PRO A 245 7.35 11.87 -25.11
C PRO A 245 6.31 11.02 -25.86
N ASN A 246 5.14 10.85 -25.22
CA ASN A 246 3.95 10.37 -25.90
C ASN A 246 3.29 11.55 -26.62
N TYR A 247 2.86 11.35 -27.85
CA TYR A 247 2.17 12.36 -28.63
C TYR A 247 0.71 11.97 -28.88
N GLY A 248 -0.12 12.97 -29.13
CA GLY A 248 -1.54 12.75 -29.43
C GLY A 248 -2.30 14.06 -29.44
N GLU A 249 -3.62 13.95 -29.51
CA GLU A 249 -4.55 15.07 -29.55
C GLU A 249 -5.65 14.89 -28.51
N GLU A 250 -6.10 15.97 -27.92
CA GLU A 250 -7.30 16.01 -27.10
C GLU A 250 -8.13 17.28 -27.39
N LYS A 251 -9.44 17.17 -27.31
CA LYS A 251 -10.38 18.24 -27.68
C LYS A 251 -10.16 19.55 -26.90
N ARG A 252 -9.87 19.43 -25.59
CA ARG A 252 -9.79 20.60 -24.69
C ARG A 252 -8.47 21.38 -24.78
N ARG A 253 -7.33 20.69 -24.88
CA ARG A 253 -5.99 21.30 -24.84
C ARG A 253 -5.21 21.19 -26.17
N GLY A 254 -5.78 20.51 -27.18
CA GLY A 254 -5.20 20.34 -28.51
C GLY A 254 -4.14 19.24 -28.57
N PHE A 255 -3.21 19.36 -29.52
CA PHE A 255 -2.10 18.44 -29.68
C PHE A 255 -1.18 18.49 -28.46
N TYR A 256 -0.60 17.35 -28.11
CA TYR A 256 0.27 17.25 -26.94
C TYR A 256 1.52 16.41 -27.18
N LEU A 257 2.58 16.77 -26.45
CA LEU A 257 3.73 15.92 -26.12
C LEU A 257 3.74 15.77 -24.60
N ARG A 258 3.63 14.53 -24.10
CA ARG A 258 3.54 14.23 -22.67
C ARG A 258 4.56 13.22 -22.20
N ASP A 259 4.91 13.31 -20.90
CA ASP A 259 5.83 12.41 -20.22
C ASP A 259 7.25 12.37 -20.84
N GLY A 260 7.59 13.33 -21.71
CA GLY A 260 8.94 13.47 -22.23
C GLY A 260 9.89 14.08 -21.21
N GLY A 261 11.15 13.63 -21.17
CA GLY A 261 12.10 14.18 -20.22
C GLY A 261 13.40 13.41 -20.08
N TYR A 262 13.92 13.36 -18.86
CA TYR A 262 15.20 12.73 -18.60
C TYR A 262 15.17 11.90 -17.31
N TYR A 263 15.74 10.72 -17.37
CA TYR A 263 15.96 9.83 -16.23
C TYR A 263 17.41 9.94 -15.77
N PHE A 264 17.62 10.25 -14.51
CA PHE A 264 18.93 10.34 -13.87
C PHE A 264 19.14 9.12 -12.98
N ALA A 265 20.08 8.27 -13.31
CA ALA A 265 20.57 7.20 -12.43
C ALA A 265 21.60 7.81 -11.47
N VAL A 266 21.12 8.46 -10.39
CA VAL A 266 21.98 9.20 -9.46
C VAL A 266 22.93 8.28 -8.70
N SER A 267 22.42 7.14 -8.23
CA SER A 267 23.19 6.09 -7.55
C SER A 267 22.45 4.76 -7.59
N ASP A 268 23.10 3.69 -7.12
CA ASP A 268 22.47 2.36 -7.00
C ASP A 268 21.21 2.40 -6.09
N ASN A 269 21.15 3.36 -5.18
CA ASN A 269 20.07 3.49 -4.17
C ASN A 269 19.06 4.60 -4.46
N LEU A 270 19.29 5.45 -5.46
CA LEU A 270 18.49 6.65 -5.74
C LEU A 270 18.40 6.88 -7.23
N ASP A 271 17.20 7.04 -7.74
CA ASP A 271 16.94 7.54 -9.10
C ASP A 271 16.14 8.85 -9.06
N LEU A 272 16.20 9.59 -10.17
CA LEU A 272 15.41 10.80 -10.36
C LEU A 272 14.87 10.81 -11.79
N ARG A 273 13.57 11.06 -11.92
CA ARG A 273 12.88 11.19 -13.20
C ARG A 273 12.25 12.57 -13.28
N LEU A 274 12.65 13.33 -14.28
CA LEU A 274 12.08 14.63 -14.61
C LEU A 274 11.38 14.54 -15.95
N THR A 275 10.05 14.74 -15.98
CA THR A 275 9.27 14.73 -17.21
C THR A 275 8.41 15.97 -17.34
N GLY A 276 8.11 16.35 -18.57
CA GLY A 276 7.27 17.50 -18.90
C GLY A 276 6.17 17.16 -19.89
N ASP A 277 5.12 17.93 -19.82
CA ASP A 277 3.97 17.89 -20.71
C ASP A 277 3.80 19.26 -21.35
N ILE A 278 3.55 19.31 -22.64
CA ILE A 278 3.23 20.55 -23.37
C ILE A 278 2.03 20.31 -24.30
N TYR A 279 1.20 21.33 -24.43
CA TYR A 279 -0.03 21.28 -25.23
C TYR A 279 -0.11 22.49 -26.15
N SER A 280 -0.63 22.31 -27.35
CA SER A 280 -0.72 23.35 -28.38
C SER A 280 -1.53 24.58 -27.96
N LYS A 281 -2.52 24.43 -27.05
CA LYS A 281 -3.32 25.55 -26.51
C LYS A 281 -2.66 26.23 -25.28
N GLY A 282 -1.37 25.99 -25.03
CA GLY A 282 -0.59 26.70 -24.01
C GLY A 282 -0.70 26.13 -22.59
N SER A 283 -1.28 24.94 -22.38
CA SER A 283 -1.16 24.21 -21.12
C SER A 283 0.19 23.52 -21.04
N TYR A 284 0.76 23.41 -19.84
CA TYR A 284 2.01 22.66 -19.61
C TYR A 284 2.05 22.04 -18.22
N GLY A 285 2.87 21.03 -18.06
CA GLY A 285 3.06 20.33 -16.79
C GLY A 285 4.49 19.85 -16.59
N MET A 286 4.85 19.59 -15.36
CA MET A 286 6.12 19.02 -14.94
C MET A 286 5.88 17.95 -13.88
N THR A 287 6.56 16.84 -14.02
CA THR A 287 6.56 15.76 -13.02
C THR A 287 7.99 15.46 -12.59
N LEU A 288 8.24 15.55 -11.29
CA LEU A 288 9.46 15.12 -10.64
C LEU A 288 9.16 13.86 -9.86
N GLY A 289 9.81 12.76 -10.21
CA GLY A 289 9.68 11.47 -9.54
C GLY A 289 11.04 10.96 -9.08
N THR A 290 11.11 10.39 -7.87
CA THR A 290 12.31 9.74 -7.37
C THR A 290 11.94 8.49 -6.60
N ASN A 291 12.71 7.43 -6.79
CA ASN A 291 12.65 6.23 -5.97
C ASN A 291 14.00 6.05 -5.28
N TYR A 292 13.95 5.69 -4.03
CA TYR A 292 15.15 5.41 -3.25
C TYR A 292 14.98 4.15 -2.41
N LYS A 293 16.02 3.33 -2.37
CA LYS A 293 15.99 2.06 -1.63
C LYS A 293 17.40 1.74 -1.10
N LYS A 294 17.48 1.48 0.19
CA LYS A 294 18.66 0.88 0.81
C LYS A 294 18.28 -0.46 1.42
N ARG A 295 18.87 -1.54 0.90
CA ARG A 295 18.56 -2.91 1.34
C ARG A 295 18.69 -3.04 2.85
N TYR A 296 17.74 -3.71 3.51
CA TYR A 296 17.65 -3.90 4.96
C TYR A 296 17.55 -2.61 5.80
N SER A 297 17.27 -1.48 5.18
CA SER A 297 17.17 -0.20 5.88
C SER A 297 15.87 0.54 5.60
N TYR A 298 15.59 0.87 4.35
CA TYR A 298 14.40 1.61 3.96
C TYR A 298 14.17 1.56 2.45
N SER A 299 12.93 1.85 2.07
CA SER A 299 12.53 2.15 0.68
C SER A 299 11.55 3.30 0.67
N GLY A 300 11.50 4.03 -0.43
CA GLY A 300 10.55 5.11 -0.58
C GLY A 300 10.50 5.66 -2.00
N SER A 301 9.47 6.45 -2.23
CA SER A 301 9.27 7.18 -3.48
C SER A 301 8.69 8.55 -3.18
N LEU A 302 9.10 9.55 -3.96
CA LEU A 302 8.51 10.88 -3.93
C LEU A 302 8.14 11.26 -5.35
N ARG A 303 6.94 11.80 -5.52
CA ARG A 303 6.45 12.34 -6.77
C ARG A 303 5.84 13.70 -6.53
N PHE A 304 6.30 14.68 -7.27
CA PHE A 304 5.73 16.01 -7.33
C PHE A 304 5.27 16.30 -8.75
N ASN A 305 4.03 16.74 -8.90
CA ASN A 305 3.47 17.13 -10.18
C ASN A 305 3.01 18.59 -10.07
N PHE A 306 3.33 19.35 -11.09
CA PHE A 306 2.83 20.71 -11.29
C PHE A 306 2.20 20.79 -12.68
N ASN A 307 1.01 21.39 -12.79
CA ASN A 307 0.33 21.60 -14.05
C ASN A 307 -0.24 23.02 -14.08
N LYS A 308 0.01 23.72 -15.19
CA LYS A 308 -0.72 24.93 -15.54
C LYS A 308 -1.68 24.60 -16.67
N SER A 309 -2.96 24.62 -16.39
CA SER A 309 -4.03 24.33 -17.34
C SER A 309 -4.64 25.60 -17.85
N LYS A 310 -4.74 25.74 -19.17
CA LYS A 310 -5.52 26.78 -19.86
C LYS A 310 -6.68 26.09 -20.54
N LEU A 311 -7.90 26.38 -20.08
CA LEU A 311 -9.13 25.71 -20.51
C LEU A 311 -10.13 26.74 -20.99
N GLY A 312 -10.97 26.41 -21.96
CA GLY A 312 -11.99 27.31 -22.53
C GLY A 312 -11.56 27.95 -23.84
N ASP A 313 -12.16 29.09 -24.15
CA ASP A 313 -11.94 29.77 -25.42
C ASP A 313 -10.56 30.43 -25.48
N PHE A 314 -10.02 30.55 -26.69
CA PHE A 314 -8.68 31.07 -26.91
C PHE A 314 -8.54 32.53 -26.46
N GLU A 315 -9.61 33.32 -26.59
CA GLU A 315 -9.63 34.75 -26.25
C GLU A 315 -9.69 35.00 -24.73
N ASN A 316 -10.31 34.13 -23.97
CA ASN A 316 -10.41 34.27 -22.50
C ASN A 316 -10.27 32.93 -21.77
N PRO A 317 -9.06 32.35 -21.75
CA PRO A 317 -8.85 31.03 -21.16
C PRO A 317 -8.92 31.05 -19.63
N ALA A 318 -9.74 30.17 -19.06
CA ALA A 318 -9.68 29.90 -17.63
C ALA A 318 -8.33 29.22 -17.28
N THR A 319 -7.54 29.91 -16.47
CA THR A 319 -6.22 29.40 -16.07
C THR A 319 -6.26 28.81 -14.67
N SER A 320 -5.71 27.62 -14.50
CA SER A 320 -5.57 26.96 -13.19
C SER A 320 -4.13 26.48 -13.00
N ASN A 321 -3.59 26.71 -11.81
CA ASN A 321 -2.32 26.19 -11.37
C ASN A 321 -2.58 25.06 -10.36
N ASP A 322 -2.17 23.87 -10.70
CA ASP A 322 -2.47 22.68 -9.93
C ASP A 322 -1.19 21.93 -9.57
N PHE A 323 -1.10 21.44 -8.35
CA PHE A 323 0.00 20.58 -7.95
C PHE A 323 -0.46 19.41 -7.09
N SER A 324 0.32 18.34 -7.09
CA SER A 324 0.18 17.22 -6.19
C SER A 324 1.53 16.74 -5.69
N LEU A 325 1.58 16.34 -4.44
CA LEU A 325 2.74 15.75 -3.79
C LEU A 325 2.36 14.41 -3.19
N SER A 326 3.04 13.37 -3.60
CA SER A 326 2.97 12.06 -2.94
C SER A 326 4.37 11.64 -2.49
N TRP A 327 4.49 11.25 -1.22
CA TRP A 327 5.74 10.77 -0.65
C TRP A 327 5.46 9.56 0.23
N SER A 328 6.07 8.44 -0.13
CA SER A 328 6.03 7.20 0.62
C SER A 328 7.43 6.86 1.14
N HIS A 329 7.56 6.61 2.44
CA HIS A 329 8.78 6.10 3.04
C HIS A 329 8.45 4.97 4.00
N THR A 330 9.01 3.80 3.72
CA THR A 330 8.82 2.60 4.53
C THR A 330 10.17 2.12 5.05
N PRO A 331 10.38 2.10 6.37
CA PRO A 331 11.60 1.56 6.96
C PRO A 331 11.55 0.03 7.05
N ASP A 332 12.69 -0.61 6.92
CA ASP A 332 12.84 -1.98 7.42
C ASP A 332 12.99 -1.92 8.95
N SER A 333 11.95 -2.35 9.66
CA SER A 333 11.85 -2.21 11.12
C SER A 333 12.38 -3.43 11.89
N ARG A 334 12.92 -4.45 11.22
CA ARG A 334 13.41 -5.66 11.89
C ARG A 334 14.58 -5.32 12.82
N GLY A 335 14.38 -5.57 14.12
CA GLY A 335 15.41 -5.36 15.15
C GLY A 335 15.77 -3.91 15.46
N LYS A 336 15.06 -2.91 14.92
CA LYS A 336 15.35 -1.48 15.19
C LYS A 336 14.40 -0.91 16.25
N SER A 337 14.97 -0.19 17.20
CA SER A 337 14.22 0.50 18.27
C SER A 337 13.55 1.79 17.80
N SER A 338 13.99 2.37 16.68
CA SER A 338 13.41 3.58 16.09
C SER A 338 12.89 3.31 14.68
N ARG A 339 11.77 3.96 14.34
CA ARG A 339 11.11 3.83 13.04
C ARG A 339 10.62 5.20 12.57
N PHE A 340 11.00 5.57 11.36
CA PHE A 340 10.46 6.72 10.64
C PHE A 340 9.68 6.22 9.43
N SER A 341 8.44 6.63 9.25
CA SER A 341 7.62 6.28 8.09
C SER A 341 6.84 7.49 7.61
N SER A 342 6.61 7.55 6.31
CA SER A 342 5.87 8.62 5.68
C SER A 342 4.91 8.07 4.63
N SER A 343 3.70 8.61 4.62
CA SER A 343 2.70 8.41 3.58
C SER A 343 2.02 9.76 3.37
N VAL A 344 2.59 10.59 2.52
CA VAL A 344 2.07 11.93 2.18
C VAL A 344 1.31 11.85 0.88
N ASN A 345 0.10 12.40 0.88
CA ASN A 345 -0.73 12.54 -0.30
C ASN A 345 -1.49 13.87 -0.18
N PHE A 346 -1.03 14.85 -0.92
CA PHE A 346 -1.54 16.22 -0.89
C PHE A 346 -1.70 16.75 -2.31
N GLN A 347 -2.79 17.49 -2.55
CA GLN A 347 -3.02 18.12 -3.85
C GLN A 347 -3.89 19.37 -3.75
N THR A 348 -3.85 20.21 -4.78
CA THR A 348 -4.81 21.31 -4.94
C THR A 348 -6.21 20.77 -5.22
N ASN A 349 -7.25 21.53 -4.83
CA ASN A 349 -8.64 21.10 -4.97
C ASN A 349 -9.05 20.84 -6.44
N SER A 350 -8.51 21.60 -7.37
CA SER A 350 -8.75 21.51 -8.81
C SER A 350 -7.89 20.47 -9.53
N TYR A 351 -6.85 19.95 -8.88
CA TYR A 351 -5.90 19.04 -9.52
C TYR A 351 -6.55 17.83 -10.18
N ASN A 352 -7.44 17.14 -9.47
CA ASN A 352 -8.12 15.96 -10.02
C ASN A 352 -9.07 16.32 -11.17
N GLN A 353 -9.76 17.47 -11.08
CA GLN A 353 -10.66 17.91 -12.14
C GLN A 353 -9.91 18.22 -13.43
N ASN A 354 -8.71 18.82 -13.32
CA ASN A 354 -7.92 19.25 -14.47
C ASN A 354 -7.00 18.14 -15.01
N LYS A 355 -6.48 17.24 -14.14
CA LYS A 355 -5.59 16.15 -14.54
C LYS A 355 -6.31 14.87 -14.94
N ASN A 356 -7.48 14.59 -14.40
CA ASN A 356 -8.28 13.39 -14.72
C ASN A 356 -8.72 13.32 -16.18
N LEU A 357 -8.52 14.40 -16.91
CA LEU A 357 -8.60 14.41 -18.35
C LEU A 357 -7.54 13.50 -19.01
N VAL A 358 -6.50 13.08 -18.27
CA VAL A 358 -5.31 12.43 -18.85
C VAL A 358 -5.11 10.98 -18.41
N TYR A 359 -5.33 10.66 -17.14
CA TYR A 359 -5.04 9.33 -16.59
C TYR A 359 -6.27 8.79 -15.88
N SER A 360 -6.98 7.90 -16.53
CA SER A 360 -8.22 7.34 -16.00
C SER A 360 -7.97 6.16 -15.07
N ASN A 361 -7.62 6.44 -13.83
CA ASN A 361 -8.04 5.53 -12.79
C ASN A 361 -9.33 6.09 -12.19
N PHE A 362 -10.47 5.49 -12.51
CA PHE A 362 -11.79 5.94 -12.04
C PHE A 362 -11.83 6.13 -10.52
N ASN A 363 -11.18 5.22 -9.78
CA ASN A 363 -11.10 5.30 -8.32
C ASN A 363 -10.35 6.55 -7.83
N GLU A 364 -9.36 7.02 -8.57
CA GLU A 364 -8.65 8.27 -8.25
C GLU A 364 -9.50 9.50 -8.55
N SER A 365 -10.32 9.46 -9.62
CA SER A 365 -11.15 10.59 -10.02
C SER A 365 -12.29 10.88 -9.07
N ILE A 366 -12.84 9.87 -8.40
CA ILE A 366 -13.92 10.00 -7.40
C ILE A 366 -13.40 10.17 -5.97
N ASN A 367 -12.10 10.02 -5.75
CA ASN A 367 -11.54 10.19 -4.41
C ASN A 367 -11.55 11.67 -4.02
N ALA A 368 -12.42 12.00 -3.10
CA ALA A 368 -12.55 13.35 -2.56
C ALA A 368 -11.69 13.58 -1.31
N GLN A 369 -11.19 12.52 -0.69
CA GLN A 369 -10.42 12.61 0.55
C GLN A 369 -8.97 12.18 0.37
N PHE A 370 -8.05 13.04 0.82
CA PHE A 370 -6.62 12.79 0.84
C PHE A 370 -6.11 12.88 2.27
N ASN A 371 -5.34 11.88 2.66
CA ASN A 371 -4.78 11.77 3.99
C ASN A 371 -3.26 11.63 3.89
N SER A 372 -2.56 12.35 4.78
CA SER A 372 -1.12 12.25 4.91
C SER A 372 -0.75 11.95 6.35
N ASN A 373 0.27 11.14 6.53
CA ASN A 373 0.82 10.84 7.85
C ASN A 373 2.34 10.69 7.75
N ILE A 374 3.06 11.48 8.54
CA ILE A 374 4.49 11.32 8.78
C ILE A 374 4.61 10.87 10.22
N SER A 375 5.24 9.76 10.50
CA SER A 375 5.32 9.13 11.81
C SER A 375 6.75 8.80 12.17
N TYR A 376 7.15 9.22 13.36
CA TYR A 376 8.36 8.75 14.02
C TYR A 376 7.99 8.04 15.32
N SER A 377 8.53 6.86 15.53
CA SER A 377 8.33 6.11 16.77
C SER A 377 9.66 5.56 17.28
N LYS A 378 9.81 5.56 18.61
CA LYS A 378 10.98 5.02 19.30
C LYS A 378 10.55 4.20 20.51
N THR A 379 10.98 2.96 20.55
CA THR A 379 10.84 2.08 21.71
C THR A 379 12.16 2.09 22.49
N PHE A 380 12.11 2.42 23.76
CA PHE A 380 13.30 2.41 24.61
C PHE A 380 13.52 0.97 25.11
N THR A 381 14.42 0.26 24.46
CA THR A 381 14.71 -1.15 24.72
C THR A 381 15.10 -1.38 26.18
N GLY A 382 14.54 -2.41 26.81
CA GLY A 382 14.78 -2.71 28.23
C GLY A 382 13.98 -1.85 29.21
N THR A 383 13.17 -0.89 28.71
CA THR A 383 12.30 -0.04 29.52
C THR A 383 10.84 -0.17 29.08
N PRO A 384 9.86 0.19 29.92
CA PRO A 384 8.45 0.16 29.52
C PRO A 384 8.03 1.35 28.65
N PHE A 385 8.95 2.21 28.23
CA PHE A 385 8.62 3.46 27.55
C PHE A 385 8.68 3.34 26.03
N ASN A 386 7.74 4.01 25.39
CA ASN A 386 7.76 4.26 23.96
C ASN A 386 7.29 5.70 23.68
N PHE A 387 7.82 6.26 22.61
CA PHE A 387 7.53 7.61 22.13
C PHE A 387 7.06 7.53 20.69
N SER A 388 6.08 8.33 20.32
CA SER A 388 5.70 8.55 18.93
C SER A 388 5.33 10.01 18.67
N ALA A 389 5.71 10.50 17.51
CA ALA A 389 5.32 11.81 17.01
C ALA A 389 4.77 11.64 15.59
N ASN A 390 3.59 12.21 15.34
CA ASN A 390 2.93 12.13 14.06
C ASN A 390 2.59 13.53 13.57
N LEU A 391 2.72 13.73 12.25
CA LEU A 391 2.20 14.89 11.54
C LEU A 391 1.13 14.35 10.60
N ARG A 392 -0.10 14.82 10.76
CA ARG A 392 -1.25 14.34 9.99
C ARG A 392 -1.88 15.48 9.21
N HIS A 393 -2.28 15.17 8.01
CA HIS A 393 -3.07 16.01 7.12
C HIS A 393 -4.27 15.22 6.60
N SER A 394 -5.41 15.86 6.57
CA SER A 394 -6.64 15.35 5.96
C SER A 394 -7.30 16.44 5.16
N GLN A 395 -7.54 16.20 3.90
CA GLN A 395 -8.13 17.14 2.95
C GLN A 395 -9.33 16.52 2.25
N ASN A 396 -10.42 17.28 2.14
CA ASN A 396 -11.55 16.95 1.27
C ASN A 396 -11.64 18.00 0.16
N VAL A 397 -11.38 17.59 -1.07
CA VAL A 397 -11.30 18.49 -2.24
C VAL A 397 -12.66 19.01 -2.70
N GLN A 398 -13.77 18.32 -2.41
CA GLN A 398 -15.12 18.77 -2.76
C GLN A 398 -15.60 19.87 -1.82
N THR A 399 -15.42 19.68 -0.51
CA THR A 399 -15.79 20.66 0.50
C THR A 399 -14.68 21.69 0.77
N LYS A 400 -13.51 21.56 0.13
CA LYS A 400 -12.30 22.38 0.34
C LYS A 400 -11.81 22.43 1.79
N LYS A 401 -12.22 21.45 2.62
CA LYS A 401 -11.86 21.40 4.02
C LYS A 401 -10.51 20.72 4.19
N VAL A 402 -9.60 21.38 4.92
CA VAL A 402 -8.28 20.90 5.29
C VAL A 402 -8.17 20.88 6.81
N ASN A 403 -7.75 19.74 7.35
CA ASN A 403 -7.42 19.58 8.77
C ASN A 403 -5.97 19.13 8.89
N LEU A 404 -5.22 19.79 9.77
CA LEU A 404 -3.84 19.46 10.07
C LEU A 404 -3.70 19.16 11.55
N THR A 405 -2.98 18.09 11.87
CA THR A 405 -2.57 17.79 13.26
C THR A 405 -1.05 17.80 13.30
N LEU A 406 -0.47 18.86 13.87
CA LEU A 406 0.95 19.19 13.75
C LEU A 406 1.52 19.79 15.05
N PRO A 407 2.17 19.04 15.95
CA PRO A 407 2.32 17.59 15.98
C PRO A 407 1.22 16.86 16.79
N ASP A 408 1.15 15.53 16.65
CA ASP A 408 0.50 14.60 17.57
C ASP A 408 1.59 13.78 18.25
N ILE A 409 1.93 14.14 19.47
CA ILE A 409 2.98 13.53 20.27
C ILE A 409 2.35 12.56 21.27
N SER A 410 2.84 11.35 21.33
CA SER A 410 2.45 10.39 22.36
C SER A 410 3.66 9.79 23.05
N TYR A 411 3.65 9.86 24.36
CA TYR A 411 4.60 9.19 25.23
C TYR A 411 3.85 8.18 26.08
N ASN A 412 4.22 6.91 25.97
CA ASN A 412 3.52 5.82 26.64
C ASN A 412 4.48 5.04 27.54
N MET A 413 4.04 4.78 28.75
CA MET A 413 4.60 3.78 29.64
C MET A 413 3.73 2.53 29.55
N SER A 414 4.28 1.45 29.01
CA SER A 414 3.63 0.14 28.98
C SER A 414 3.31 -0.34 30.39
N ARG A 415 2.37 -1.26 30.49
CA ARG A 415 1.92 -1.79 31.77
C ARG A 415 3.06 -2.32 32.62
N ILE A 416 3.21 -1.79 33.84
CA ILE A 416 4.15 -2.25 34.86
C ILE A 416 3.38 -2.85 36.04
N TYR A 417 4.01 -3.73 36.78
CA TYR A 417 3.47 -4.38 37.97
C TYR A 417 4.37 -4.08 39.17
N PRO A 418 4.16 -2.93 39.87
CA PRO A 418 5.09 -2.46 40.88
C PRO A 418 5.32 -3.44 42.05
N PHE A 419 4.30 -4.21 42.40
CA PHE A 419 4.30 -5.12 43.54
C PHE A 419 4.55 -6.59 43.20
N LYS A 420 4.84 -6.91 41.93
CA LYS A 420 5.00 -8.31 41.47
C LYS A 420 6.08 -9.09 42.22
N ASN A 421 7.20 -8.42 42.53
CA ASN A 421 8.37 -9.03 43.14
C ASN A 421 8.55 -8.69 44.64
N VAL A 422 7.49 -8.15 45.28
CA VAL A 422 7.55 -7.73 46.68
C VAL A 422 7.05 -8.86 47.58
N GLY A 423 7.90 -9.78 47.97
CA GLY A 423 7.66 -10.85 48.95
C GLY A 423 6.28 -11.47 48.96
N LYS A 424 5.55 -11.45 50.10
CA LYS A 424 4.19 -12.00 50.21
C LYS A 424 3.15 -11.22 49.37
N LEU A 425 3.34 -9.90 49.17
CA LEU A 425 2.42 -9.06 48.38
C LEU A 425 2.36 -9.49 46.93
N GLY A 426 3.48 -9.95 46.35
CA GLY A 426 3.54 -10.42 44.96
C GLY A 426 2.58 -11.60 44.66
N LYS A 427 2.20 -12.38 45.67
CA LYS A 427 1.29 -13.52 45.55
C LYS A 427 -0.17 -13.14 45.68
N THR A 428 -0.49 -11.91 46.06
CA THR A 428 -1.86 -11.40 46.28
C THR A 428 -2.37 -10.65 45.04
N ALA A 429 -3.61 -10.15 45.13
CA ALA A 429 -4.21 -9.27 44.13
C ALA A 429 -3.37 -7.99 43.92
N LEU A 430 -2.68 -7.51 44.95
CA LEU A 430 -1.77 -6.36 44.85
C LEU A 430 -0.53 -6.65 44.00
N GLY A 431 -0.02 -7.88 44.01
CA GLY A 431 1.07 -8.28 43.11
C GLY A 431 0.69 -8.22 41.63
N LYS A 432 -0.61 -8.29 41.33
CA LYS A 432 -1.17 -8.14 39.96
C LYS A 432 -1.60 -6.71 39.67
N LEU A 433 -1.42 -5.77 40.61
CA LEU A 433 -1.72 -4.37 40.37
C LEU A 433 -0.87 -3.86 39.22
N SER A 434 -1.51 -3.39 38.18
CA SER A 434 -0.86 -2.86 36.98
C SER A 434 -1.14 -1.37 36.86
N ILE A 435 -0.12 -0.63 36.45
CA ILE A 435 -0.19 0.80 36.17
C ILE A 435 0.40 1.00 34.78
N SER A 436 -0.23 1.80 33.97
CA SER A 436 0.31 2.31 32.71
C SER A 436 0.04 3.80 32.62
N HIS A 437 0.76 4.49 31.75
CA HIS A 437 0.59 5.92 31.56
C HIS A 437 0.68 6.25 30.08
N ARG A 438 -0.20 7.11 29.61
CA ARG A 438 -0.16 7.67 28.27
C ARG A 438 -0.29 9.18 28.37
N PHE A 439 0.67 9.87 27.78
CA PHE A 439 0.57 11.29 27.48
C PHE A 439 0.32 11.47 25.99
N THR A 440 -0.61 12.33 25.62
CA THR A 440 -0.87 12.75 24.23
C THR A 440 -0.94 14.28 24.20
N GLY A 441 0.00 14.90 23.49
CA GLY A 441 -0.01 16.33 23.20
C GLY A 441 -0.29 16.57 21.74
N ARG A 442 -1.21 17.49 21.41
CA ARG A 442 -1.66 17.66 20.03
C ARG A 442 -2.01 19.11 19.72
N ILE A 443 -1.74 19.51 18.48
CA ILE A 443 -2.16 20.77 17.89
C ILE A 443 -3.00 20.46 16.65
N ASP A 444 -4.26 20.85 16.66
CA ASP A 444 -5.18 20.70 15.52
C ASP A 444 -5.43 22.07 14.89
N LEU A 445 -5.28 22.12 13.57
CA LEU A 445 -5.51 23.30 12.73
C LEU A 445 -6.59 22.93 11.70
N THR A 446 -7.52 23.84 11.43
CA THR A 446 -8.55 23.64 10.39
C THR A 446 -8.87 24.96 9.70
N ASN A 447 -9.14 24.88 8.41
CA ASN A 447 -9.71 25.99 7.65
C ASN A 447 -11.25 25.96 7.64
N GLY A 448 -11.86 24.89 8.16
CA GLY A 448 -13.32 24.76 8.25
C GLY A 448 -13.93 25.68 9.32
N ALA A 449 -15.24 25.85 9.23
CA ALA A 449 -15.99 26.49 10.30
C ALA A 449 -15.75 25.72 11.62
N VAL A 450 -15.40 26.45 12.65
CA VAL A 450 -15.31 25.95 14.02
C VAL A 450 -16.57 26.45 14.73
N GLY A 451 -17.72 25.84 14.37
CA GLY A 451 -19.00 26.19 14.96
C GLY A 451 -18.95 26.07 16.49
N SER A 452 -19.55 26.98 17.21
CA SER A 452 -19.76 26.83 18.65
C SER A 452 -20.75 25.69 18.86
N SER A 453 -20.45 24.76 19.78
CA SER A 453 -21.42 23.74 20.24
C SER A 453 -22.54 24.37 21.07
N LEU A 454 -22.49 25.69 21.24
CA LEU A 454 -23.44 26.53 21.96
C LEU A 454 -24.67 26.86 21.10
N GLY A 455 -25.08 25.97 20.20
CA GLY A 455 -26.24 26.16 19.32
C GLY A 455 -27.50 26.61 20.08
N GLY A 456 -28.17 27.62 19.55
CA GLY A 456 -29.36 28.21 20.13
C GLY A 456 -29.10 29.34 21.13
N LEU A 457 -27.84 29.71 21.41
CA LEU A 457 -27.48 30.88 22.22
C LEU A 457 -27.08 32.06 21.31
N ASN A 458 -27.49 33.28 21.69
CA ASN A 458 -27.05 34.50 21.04
C ASN A 458 -25.64 34.85 21.54
N ILE A 459 -24.63 34.76 20.65
CA ILE A 459 -23.24 35.07 20.94
C ILE A 459 -22.93 36.41 20.25
N ILE A 460 -22.65 37.45 21.03
CA ILE A 460 -22.47 38.82 20.53
C ILE A 460 -21.07 39.05 19.99
N ASN A 461 -20.08 38.60 20.72
CA ASN A 461 -18.68 38.88 20.43
C ASN A 461 -17.92 37.62 20.08
N SER A 462 -18.17 37.12 18.92
CA SER A 462 -17.22 36.19 18.30
C SER A 462 -16.14 37.01 17.59
N GLY A 463 -15.21 37.58 18.32
CA GLY A 463 -14.15 38.49 17.82
C GLY A 463 -13.26 37.90 16.71
N ASN A 464 -13.51 36.69 16.36
CA ASN A 464 -13.04 35.98 15.16
C ASN A 464 -14.23 35.22 14.61
N ASN A 465 -14.66 35.53 13.41
CA ASN A 465 -15.75 34.86 12.67
C ASN A 465 -15.36 33.42 12.31
N PHE A 466 -15.25 32.55 13.34
CA PHE A 466 -14.90 31.13 13.17
C PHE A 466 -16.05 30.28 12.59
N ASN A 467 -17.20 30.89 12.35
CA ASN A 467 -18.37 30.19 11.82
C ASN A 467 -18.33 29.98 10.31
N GLU A 468 -17.37 30.59 9.61
CA GLU A 468 -17.18 30.44 8.18
C GLU A 468 -15.92 29.67 7.84
N GLN A 469 -15.99 28.93 6.76
CA GLN A 469 -14.83 28.30 6.17
C GLN A 469 -14.00 29.36 5.45
N ILE A 470 -12.69 29.36 5.68
CA ILE A 470 -11.73 30.21 4.95
C ILE A 470 -10.93 29.36 3.96
N ASP A 471 -10.46 29.97 2.88
CA ASP A 471 -9.62 29.27 1.93
C ASP A 471 -8.26 28.93 2.55
N PHE A 472 -7.78 27.72 2.29
CA PHE A 472 -6.45 27.29 2.71
C PHE A 472 -5.40 27.89 1.76
N SER A 473 -4.93 29.09 2.09
CA SER A 473 -3.95 29.87 1.31
C SER A 473 -2.87 30.44 2.23
N ALA A 474 -1.80 30.93 1.64
CA ALA A 474 -0.71 31.56 2.38
C ALA A 474 -1.18 32.83 3.12
N ASP A 475 -2.11 33.58 2.53
CA ASP A 475 -2.65 34.83 3.12
C ASP A 475 -3.49 34.55 4.36
N ASN A 476 -4.17 33.40 4.41
CA ASN A 476 -5.06 33.00 5.49
C ASN A 476 -4.38 32.16 6.59
N ILE A 477 -3.07 31.88 6.46
CA ILE A 477 -2.38 30.97 7.40
C ILE A 477 -2.38 31.49 8.84
N SER A 478 -2.30 32.80 9.04
CA SER A 478 -2.41 33.41 10.38
C SER A 478 -3.76 33.12 11.01
N SER A 479 -4.84 33.34 10.26
CA SER A 479 -6.20 33.08 10.71
C SER A 479 -6.45 31.59 11.01
N ILE A 480 -5.82 30.70 10.26
CA ILE A 480 -5.88 29.23 10.50
C ILE A 480 -5.15 28.89 11.80
N ILE A 481 -4.01 29.53 12.07
CA ILE A 481 -3.24 29.33 13.31
C ILE A 481 -4.02 29.88 14.52
N ASP A 482 -4.67 31.00 14.41
CA ASP A 482 -5.50 31.58 15.49
C ASP A 482 -6.68 30.65 15.87
N ARG A 483 -7.20 29.90 14.91
CA ARG A 483 -8.22 28.83 15.10
C ARG A 483 -7.66 27.54 15.68
N SER A 484 -6.33 27.45 15.94
CA SER A 484 -5.70 26.22 16.41
C SER A 484 -6.19 25.80 17.79
N LYS A 485 -6.38 24.48 17.93
CA LYS A 485 -6.71 23.85 19.21
C LYS A 485 -5.47 23.13 19.73
N ILE A 486 -4.97 23.56 20.88
CA ILE A 486 -3.75 23.04 21.50
C ILE A 486 -4.12 22.42 22.83
N GLY A 487 -3.63 21.22 23.12
CA GLY A 487 -3.87 20.59 24.42
C GLY A 487 -3.01 19.36 24.66
N GLY A 488 -2.96 18.95 25.91
CA GLY A 488 -2.33 17.73 26.40
C GLY A 488 -3.31 16.88 27.19
N LYS A 489 -3.17 15.58 27.10
CA LYS A 489 -3.94 14.61 27.90
C LYS A 489 -3.03 13.55 28.49
N HIS A 490 -3.10 13.38 29.81
CA HIS A 490 -2.57 12.23 30.53
C HIS A 490 -3.68 11.25 30.83
N THR A 491 -3.44 9.96 30.60
CA THR A 491 -4.34 8.87 30.98
C THR A 491 -3.55 7.86 31.77
N ILE A 492 -4.01 7.56 32.99
CA ILE A 492 -3.36 6.63 33.91
C ILE A 492 -4.37 5.57 34.33
N PRO A 493 -4.48 4.46 33.60
CA PRO A 493 -5.28 3.32 34.05
C PRO A 493 -4.50 2.50 35.07
N ILE A 494 -5.17 2.22 36.18
CA ILE A 494 -4.72 1.36 37.26
C ILE A 494 -5.70 0.21 37.35
N SER A 495 -5.23 -1.03 37.31
CA SER A 495 -6.12 -2.20 37.40
C SER A 495 -5.43 -3.39 38.03
N THR A 496 -6.22 -4.22 38.68
CA THR A 496 -5.79 -5.53 39.18
C THR A 496 -6.83 -6.59 38.84
N SER A 497 -6.48 -7.85 39.01
CA SER A 497 -7.41 -8.96 38.82
C SER A 497 -7.12 -10.09 39.81
N PHE A 498 -8.19 -10.68 40.34
CA PHE A 498 -8.12 -11.85 41.19
C PHE A 498 -9.29 -12.80 40.94
N ASN A 499 -9.09 -14.05 41.30
CA ASN A 499 -10.17 -15.04 41.20
C ASN A 499 -10.96 -15.12 42.49
N LEU A 500 -12.25 -14.94 42.38
CA LEU A 500 -13.22 -15.15 43.46
C LEU A 500 -13.83 -16.53 43.27
N LEU A 501 -13.91 -17.32 44.37
CA LEU A 501 -14.52 -18.68 44.39
C LEU A 501 -13.94 -19.61 43.28
N LYS A 502 -12.69 -19.37 42.85
CA LYS A 502 -11.99 -20.10 41.77
C LYS A 502 -12.58 -19.92 40.37
N TYR A 503 -13.85 -19.56 40.23
CA TYR A 503 -14.57 -19.53 38.95
C TYR A 503 -14.78 -18.14 38.37
N PHE A 504 -14.81 -17.10 39.20
CA PHE A 504 -15.05 -15.73 38.76
C PHE A 504 -13.75 -14.92 38.77
N THR A 505 -13.44 -14.30 37.66
CA THR A 505 -12.37 -13.30 37.58
C THR A 505 -12.97 -11.94 37.87
N VAL A 506 -12.50 -11.29 38.93
CA VAL A 506 -12.92 -9.96 39.36
C VAL A 506 -11.77 -8.98 39.04
N SER A 507 -12.09 -7.90 38.34
CA SER A 507 -11.11 -6.93 37.84
C SER A 507 -11.55 -5.52 38.19
N PRO A 508 -11.18 -4.98 39.38
CA PRO A 508 -11.36 -3.58 39.70
C PRO A 508 -10.35 -2.73 38.89
N SER A 509 -10.80 -1.56 38.46
CA SER A 509 -9.99 -0.59 37.75
C SER A 509 -10.35 0.84 38.12
N LEU A 510 -9.35 1.72 38.05
CA LEU A 510 -9.44 3.16 38.17
C LEU A 510 -8.78 3.77 36.95
N ASN A 511 -9.49 4.64 36.24
CA ASN A 511 -8.92 5.44 35.19
C ASN A 511 -8.86 6.90 35.61
N TYR A 512 -7.67 7.47 35.59
CA TYR A 512 -7.44 8.87 35.88
C TYR A 512 -7.02 9.56 34.58
N ASP A 513 -7.75 10.61 34.20
CA ASP A 513 -7.45 11.49 33.07
C ASP A 513 -7.13 12.89 33.57
N GLU A 514 -6.06 13.51 33.08
CA GLU A 514 -5.73 14.90 33.29
C GLU A 514 -5.54 15.61 31.96
N LEU A 515 -6.20 16.73 31.79
CA LEU A 515 -6.28 17.52 30.56
C LEU A 515 -5.57 18.82 30.76
N TRP A 516 -4.69 19.18 29.85
CA TRP A 516 -3.92 20.43 29.84
C TRP A 516 -4.39 21.32 28.70
N TYR A 517 -4.68 22.56 29.04
CA TYR A 517 -5.11 23.61 28.12
C TYR A 517 -4.21 24.81 28.22
N PHE A 518 -4.09 25.57 27.15
CA PHE A 518 -3.30 26.79 27.06
C PHE A 518 -4.16 28.02 26.84
N LYS A 519 -5.50 27.82 26.83
CA LYS A 519 -6.53 28.83 26.76
C LYS A 519 -7.64 28.48 27.74
N LYS A 520 -8.42 29.49 28.16
CA LYS A 520 -9.58 29.35 29.03
C LYS A 520 -10.63 30.30 28.56
N LEU A 521 -11.91 29.88 28.51
CA LEU A 521 -13.04 30.74 28.22
C LEU A 521 -13.63 31.30 29.50
N SER A 522 -14.11 32.55 29.42
CA SER A 522 -15.00 33.20 30.38
C SER A 522 -16.18 33.77 29.63
N TYR A 523 -17.33 33.86 30.30
CA TYR A 523 -18.58 34.24 29.73
C TYR A 523 -19.16 35.41 30.50
N ARG A 524 -19.71 36.40 29.77
CA ARG A 524 -20.43 37.54 30.36
C ARG A 524 -21.71 37.75 29.58
N PHE A 525 -22.83 37.88 30.27
CA PHE A 525 -24.08 38.26 29.65
C PHE A 525 -24.16 39.76 29.46
N ASP A 526 -24.56 40.21 28.28
CA ASP A 526 -24.82 41.60 27.93
C ASP A 526 -26.34 41.81 27.79
N GLU A 527 -26.91 42.49 28.74
CA GLU A 527 -28.35 42.81 28.77
C GLU A 527 -28.80 43.68 27.59
N SER A 528 -27.92 44.59 27.13
CA SER A 528 -28.23 45.52 26.04
C SER A 528 -28.45 44.83 24.69
N GLN A 529 -27.71 43.74 24.45
CA GLN A 529 -27.76 42.95 23.23
C GLN A 529 -28.48 41.60 23.39
N ASN A 530 -28.98 41.33 24.62
CA ASN A 530 -29.60 40.07 25.00
C ASN A 530 -28.79 38.86 24.53
N GLY A 531 -27.49 38.83 24.86
CA GLY A 531 -26.58 37.77 24.37
C GLY A 531 -25.36 37.59 25.24
N ILE A 532 -24.54 36.58 24.87
CA ILE A 532 -23.36 36.18 25.63
C ILE A 532 -22.11 36.69 24.94
N GLU A 533 -21.25 37.36 25.64
CA GLU A 533 -19.90 37.71 25.26
C GLU A 533 -18.94 36.60 25.74
N ILE A 534 -18.08 36.15 24.87
CA ILE A 534 -17.07 35.09 25.15
C ILE A 534 -15.69 35.70 25.07
N ASP A 535 -14.98 35.68 26.19
CA ASP A 535 -13.59 36.10 26.27
C ASP A 535 -12.67 34.87 26.34
N THR A 536 -11.55 34.95 25.63
CA THR A 536 -10.52 33.91 25.64
C THR A 536 -9.25 34.40 26.31
N THR A 537 -8.92 33.85 27.45
CA THR A 537 -7.68 34.13 28.18
C THR A 537 -6.61 33.09 27.84
N ASN A 538 -5.44 33.57 27.39
CA ASN A 538 -4.28 32.71 27.16
C ASN A 538 -3.59 32.42 28.49
N SER A 539 -3.87 31.26 29.08
CA SER A 539 -3.27 30.83 30.34
C SER A 539 -3.21 29.31 30.42
N PHE A 540 -2.19 28.80 31.10
CA PHE A 540 -2.15 27.37 31.39
C PHE A 540 -3.27 27.01 32.39
N SER A 541 -4.03 25.97 32.05
CA SER A 541 -5.11 25.46 32.89
C SER A 541 -5.14 23.94 32.78
N ARG A 542 -5.50 23.30 33.89
CA ARG A 542 -5.68 21.85 33.90
C ARG A 542 -7.05 21.45 34.42
N ALA A 543 -7.56 20.39 33.86
CA ALA A 543 -8.77 19.72 34.38
C ALA A 543 -8.47 18.23 34.51
N TRP A 544 -8.97 17.65 35.61
CA TRP A 544 -8.81 16.20 35.81
C TRP A 544 -10.16 15.54 36.07
N SER A 545 -10.22 14.26 35.75
CA SER A 545 -11.39 13.42 35.96
C SER A 545 -10.94 11.99 36.29
N TYR A 546 -11.82 11.25 36.96
CA TYR A 546 -11.59 9.84 37.19
C TYR A 546 -12.87 9.05 37.03
N SER A 547 -12.69 7.76 36.69
CA SER A 547 -13.76 6.77 36.70
C SER A 547 -13.26 5.48 37.32
N THR A 548 -14.15 4.81 38.03
CA THR A 548 -13.88 3.49 38.62
C THR A 548 -14.77 2.46 37.93
N ALA A 549 -14.25 1.25 37.76
CA ALA A 549 -15.03 0.15 37.26
C ALA A 549 -14.68 -1.17 37.98
N LEU A 550 -15.67 -2.02 38.13
CA LEU A 550 -15.53 -3.37 38.66
C LEU A 550 -16.12 -4.33 37.64
N ALA A 551 -15.29 -5.14 37.01
CA ALA A 551 -15.73 -6.16 36.07
C ALA A 551 -15.64 -7.56 36.71
N MET A 552 -16.62 -8.37 36.47
CA MET A 552 -16.68 -9.77 36.86
C MET A 552 -17.03 -10.63 35.66
N SER A 553 -16.19 -11.60 35.35
CA SER A 553 -16.39 -12.52 34.23
C SER A 553 -16.12 -13.96 34.60
N THR A 554 -16.77 -14.87 33.89
CA THR A 554 -16.52 -16.32 34.01
C THR A 554 -16.65 -17.00 32.66
N ARG A 555 -16.32 -18.28 32.60
CA ARG A 555 -16.53 -19.13 31.42
C ARG A 555 -17.28 -20.41 31.82
N ILE A 556 -18.35 -20.67 31.12
CA ILE A 556 -19.20 -21.86 31.31
C ILE A 556 -18.99 -22.74 30.07
N TYR A 557 -18.67 -23.99 30.30
CA TYR A 557 -18.41 -24.98 29.26
C TYR A 557 -19.49 -26.05 29.26
N GLY A 558 -20.16 -26.24 28.13
CA GLY A 558 -21.06 -27.37 27.90
C GLY A 558 -20.53 -28.22 26.74
N THR A 559 -20.48 -29.53 26.90
CA THR A 559 -20.11 -30.45 25.81
C THR A 559 -21.07 -31.63 25.78
N VAL A 560 -21.69 -31.84 24.63
CA VAL A 560 -22.61 -32.98 24.39
C VAL A 560 -21.89 -33.88 23.38
N PHE A 561 -21.84 -35.17 23.70
CA PHE A 561 -21.24 -36.22 22.90
C PHE A 561 -22.31 -37.05 22.21
N PHE A 562 -22.11 -37.40 20.94
CA PHE A 562 -23.00 -38.24 20.15
C PHE A 562 -22.34 -39.56 19.81
N LYS A 563 -22.98 -40.69 20.20
CA LYS A 563 -22.44 -42.01 19.91
C LYS A 563 -22.59 -42.45 18.46
N LYS A 564 -23.65 -41.98 17.77
CA LYS A 564 -23.96 -42.35 16.38
C LYS A 564 -23.97 -41.12 15.50
N GLY A 565 -23.72 -41.27 14.20
CA GLY A 565 -23.77 -40.21 13.18
C GLY A 565 -22.42 -39.49 12.90
N LYS A 566 -22.49 -38.53 12.01
CA LYS A 566 -21.29 -37.75 11.56
C LYS A 566 -20.83 -36.75 12.60
N ILE A 567 -21.71 -36.22 13.43
CA ILE A 567 -21.40 -35.30 14.52
C ILE A 567 -20.99 -36.13 15.74
N LYS A 568 -19.81 -35.92 16.28
CA LYS A 568 -19.25 -36.64 17.42
C LYS A 568 -19.40 -35.85 18.72
N ALA A 569 -19.33 -34.55 18.68
CA ALA A 569 -19.57 -33.71 19.86
C ALA A 569 -19.97 -32.29 19.43
N ILE A 570 -20.75 -31.62 20.29
CA ILE A 570 -20.98 -30.17 20.20
C ILE A 570 -20.49 -29.57 21.51
N ARG A 571 -19.66 -28.56 21.41
CA ARG A 571 -19.12 -27.77 22.52
C ARG A 571 -19.66 -26.36 22.48
N HIS A 572 -20.30 -25.94 23.55
CA HIS A 572 -20.75 -24.57 23.76
C HIS A 572 -19.93 -23.92 24.87
N VAL A 573 -19.38 -22.77 24.63
CA VAL A 573 -18.66 -21.95 25.61
C VAL A 573 -19.41 -20.64 25.77
N ILE A 574 -19.89 -20.36 26.94
CA ILE A 574 -20.58 -19.12 27.31
C ILE A 574 -19.63 -18.29 28.17
N SER A 575 -19.41 -17.06 27.82
CA SER A 575 -18.54 -16.12 28.54
C SER A 575 -19.35 -14.90 28.97
N PRO A 576 -20.08 -14.99 30.13
CA PRO A 576 -20.77 -13.85 30.70
C PRO A 576 -19.79 -12.91 31.39
N GLU A 577 -20.02 -11.61 31.23
CA GLU A 577 -19.31 -10.54 31.89
C GLU A 577 -20.31 -9.47 32.34
N ILE A 578 -20.17 -9.02 33.57
CA ILE A 578 -20.90 -7.90 34.14
C ILE A 578 -19.86 -6.89 34.60
N SER A 579 -20.00 -5.63 34.22
CA SER A 579 -19.12 -4.55 34.68
C SER A 579 -19.91 -3.36 35.17
N MET A 580 -19.63 -2.92 36.37
CA MET A 580 -20.17 -1.69 36.94
C MET A 580 -19.15 -0.58 36.81
N SER A 581 -19.57 0.58 36.36
CA SER A 581 -18.71 1.77 36.24
C SER A 581 -19.36 2.97 36.89
N PHE A 582 -18.52 3.80 37.51
CA PHE A 582 -18.93 5.03 38.18
C PHE A 582 -17.97 6.16 37.84
N SER A 583 -18.52 7.34 37.57
CA SER A 583 -17.81 8.58 37.41
C SER A 583 -18.58 9.69 38.12
N PRO A 584 -17.94 10.50 38.97
CA PRO A 584 -18.63 11.59 39.65
C PRO A 584 -18.97 12.74 38.71
N ASP A 585 -19.77 13.65 39.19
CA ASP A 585 -20.10 14.90 38.50
C ASP A 585 -18.98 15.93 38.66
N PHE A 586 -18.36 16.32 37.54
CA PHE A 586 -17.29 17.30 37.49
C PHE A 586 -17.80 18.75 37.25
N THR A 587 -19.11 18.96 37.21
CA THR A 587 -19.69 20.32 37.10
C THR A 587 -19.76 21.05 38.43
N ARG A 588 -19.53 20.33 39.53
CA ARG A 588 -19.58 20.93 40.89
C ARG A 588 -18.58 22.08 41.02
N PRO A 589 -18.96 23.21 41.69
CA PRO A 589 -18.13 24.41 41.77
C PRO A 589 -16.69 24.17 42.25
N ARG A 590 -16.47 23.19 43.13
CA ARG A 590 -15.12 22.81 43.64
C ARG A 590 -14.12 22.46 42.56
N TYR A 591 -14.55 22.03 41.37
CA TYR A 591 -13.67 21.68 40.24
C TYR A 591 -13.37 22.92 39.38
N GLY A 592 -14.27 23.88 39.30
CA GLY A 592 -14.08 25.13 38.56
C GLY A 592 -14.03 24.99 37.03
N TYR A 593 -14.52 23.88 36.46
CA TYR A 593 -14.50 23.61 35.01
C TYR A 593 -15.69 24.21 34.27
N TYR A 594 -16.76 24.51 35.00
CA TYR A 594 -18.03 25.01 34.48
C TYR A 594 -18.45 26.23 35.23
N GLU A 595 -19.26 27.07 34.58
CA GLU A 595 -19.91 28.21 35.21
C GLU A 595 -21.35 28.35 34.73
N ASN A 596 -22.24 28.82 35.62
CA ASN A 596 -23.60 29.12 35.25
C ASN A 596 -23.63 30.54 34.67
N VAL A 597 -24.07 30.63 33.41
CA VAL A 597 -24.11 31.88 32.65
C VAL A 597 -25.55 32.22 32.35
N GLN A 598 -25.98 33.47 32.58
CA GLN A 598 -27.26 33.96 32.12
C GLN A 598 -27.29 33.99 30.59
N ILE A 599 -28.41 33.56 29.97
CA ILE A 599 -28.50 33.38 28.51
C ILE A 599 -29.53 34.28 27.84
N ASN A 600 -30.42 34.92 28.63
CA ASN A 600 -31.44 35.87 28.13
C ASN A 600 -31.81 36.89 29.23
N ASN A 601 -32.57 37.91 28.81
CA ASN A 601 -33.08 38.96 29.75
C ASN A 601 -34.14 38.42 30.71
N GLU A 602 -34.66 37.23 30.55
CA GLU A 602 -35.61 36.58 31.44
C GLU A 602 -34.94 35.96 32.68
N GLY A 603 -33.59 35.95 32.70
CA GLY A 603 -32.77 35.45 33.79
C GLY A 603 -32.49 33.92 33.71
N ASP A 604 -32.84 33.28 32.62
CA ASP A 604 -32.50 31.86 32.42
C ASP A 604 -30.99 31.69 32.45
N THR A 605 -30.51 30.62 33.07
CA THR A 605 -29.10 30.28 33.18
C THR A 605 -28.79 28.94 32.51
N LYS A 606 -27.60 28.84 31.94
CA LYS A 606 -27.09 27.61 31.36
C LYS A 606 -25.67 27.32 31.86
N LEU A 607 -25.42 26.06 32.18
CA LEU A 607 -24.11 25.63 32.58
C LEU A 607 -23.20 25.49 31.35
N LEU A 608 -22.18 26.35 31.26
CA LEU A 608 -21.22 26.42 30.16
C LEU A 608 -19.83 25.97 30.61
N SER A 609 -19.09 25.30 29.71
CA SER A 609 -17.76 24.83 30.00
C SER A 609 -16.68 25.87 29.70
N LYS A 610 -15.73 26.04 30.58
CA LYS A 610 -14.56 26.93 30.39
C LYS A 610 -13.61 26.36 29.30
N TYR A 611 -13.85 25.14 28.81
CA TYR A 611 -13.05 24.44 27.80
C TYR A 611 -13.92 24.03 26.59
N GLU A 612 -14.96 24.78 26.33
CA GLU A 612 -15.87 24.50 25.22
C GLU A 612 -15.12 24.55 23.90
N ASN A 613 -15.37 23.57 23.05
CA ASN A 613 -14.69 23.42 21.77
C ASN A 613 -13.15 23.27 21.83
N PHE A 614 -12.55 23.05 22.99
CA PHE A 614 -11.13 22.75 23.08
C PHE A 614 -10.84 21.29 22.66
N LEU A 615 -9.58 21.00 22.42
CA LEU A 615 -9.11 19.77 21.79
C LEU A 615 -9.63 18.46 22.43
N PHE A 616 -9.66 18.42 23.76
CA PHE A 616 -10.10 17.25 24.53
C PHE A 616 -11.44 17.46 25.23
N GLY A 617 -12.11 18.62 25.01
CA GLY A 617 -13.35 18.99 25.72
C GLY A 617 -13.15 19.13 27.21
N ALA A 618 -14.22 19.31 27.95
CA ALA A 618 -14.23 19.36 29.41
C ALA A 618 -14.49 17.95 29.99
N PRO A 619 -14.15 17.73 31.27
CA PRO A 619 -14.66 16.60 32.01
C PRO A 619 -16.19 16.51 31.97
N ARG A 620 -16.75 15.33 31.97
CA ARG A 620 -18.16 15.07 31.68
C ARG A 620 -19.11 15.84 32.63
N ILE A 621 -20.21 16.32 32.06
CA ILE A 621 -21.35 16.87 32.80
C ILE A 621 -22.13 15.71 33.45
N GLY A 622 -22.50 15.89 34.73
CA GLY A 622 -23.26 14.97 35.52
C GLY A 622 -22.49 13.70 35.95
N SER A 623 -22.98 13.07 36.99
CA SER A 623 -22.46 11.76 37.39
C SER A 623 -22.92 10.66 36.45
N SER A 624 -22.17 9.57 36.42
CA SER A 624 -22.49 8.38 35.62
C SER A 624 -22.33 7.14 36.47
N ALA A 625 -23.39 6.36 36.59
CA ALA A 625 -23.34 5.03 37.17
C ALA A 625 -24.03 4.05 36.23
N SER A 626 -23.27 3.10 35.68
CA SER A 626 -23.82 2.14 34.73
C SER A 626 -23.34 0.72 35.00
N MET A 627 -24.20 -0.23 34.66
CA MET A 627 -23.89 -1.65 34.67
C MET A 627 -23.96 -2.15 33.22
N ASN A 628 -22.86 -2.70 32.71
CA ASN A 628 -22.79 -3.28 31.37
C ASN A 628 -22.88 -4.80 31.48
N PHE A 629 -23.65 -5.39 30.60
CA PHE A 629 -23.83 -6.84 30.46
C PHE A 629 -23.26 -7.26 29.12
N TYR A 630 -22.45 -8.27 29.13
CA TYR A 630 -21.93 -8.92 27.95
C TYR A 630 -22.02 -10.43 28.06
N ILE A 631 -22.51 -11.08 27.01
CA ILE A 631 -22.58 -12.55 26.92
C ILE A 631 -21.98 -12.94 25.59
N GLY A 632 -20.79 -13.52 25.62
CA GLY A 632 -20.15 -14.11 24.46
C GLY A 632 -20.43 -15.60 24.39
N ASN A 633 -20.79 -16.08 23.18
CA ASN A 633 -21.05 -17.49 22.92
C ASN A 633 -20.15 -17.97 21.79
N ASN A 634 -19.46 -19.08 22.01
CA ASN A 634 -18.73 -19.82 21.02
C ASN A 634 -19.32 -21.22 20.89
N LEU A 635 -19.73 -21.59 19.69
CA LEU A 635 -20.34 -22.91 19.43
C LEU A 635 -19.53 -23.62 18.35
N GLU A 636 -18.93 -24.74 18.71
CA GLU A 636 -18.18 -25.60 17.82
C GLU A 636 -18.69 -27.03 17.81
N MET A 637 -18.63 -27.71 16.71
CA MET A 637 -18.94 -29.11 16.58
C MET A 637 -17.73 -29.89 16.07
N LYS A 638 -17.60 -31.11 16.56
CA LYS A 638 -16.61 -32.11 16.14
C LYS A 638 -17.29 -33.10 15.21
N VAL A 639 -16.87 -33.15 13.94
CA VAL A 639 -17.44 -34.04 12.94
C VAL A 639 -16.43 -35.10 12.53
N LEU A 640 -16.93 -36.28 12.14
CA LEU A 640 -16.08 -37.34 11.60
C LEU A 640 -15.41 -36.88 10.33
N ASP A 641 -14.11 -37.02 10.24
CA ASP A 641 -13.32 -36.73 9.04
C ASP A 641 -12.40 -37.92 8.70
N LYS A 642 -12.78 -38.68 7.68
CA LYS A 642 -12.04 -39.88 7.23
C LYS A 642 -10.66 -39.56 6.66
N LYS A 643 -10.42 -38.28 6.32
CA LYS A 643 -9.13 -37.81 5.76
C LYS A 643 -8.09 -37.50 6.84
N ASP A 644 -8.49 -37.28 8.06
CA ASP A 644 -7.61 -37.11 9.22
C ASP A 644 -7.32 -38.47 9.86
N THR A 645 -6.20 -39.05 9.51
CA THR A 645 -5.77 -40.39 9.98
C THR A 645 -5.33 -40.36 11.45
N ILE A 646 -5.02 -39.21 12.03
CA ILE A 646 -4.51 -39.06 13.39
C ILE A 646 -5.67 -38.93 14.39
N SER A 647 -6.59 -37.98 14.18
CA SER A 647 -7.69 -37.69 15.10
C SER A 647 -9.05 -38.24 14.62
N GLY A 648 -9.15 -38.64 13.36
CA GLY A 648 -10.37 -39.14 12.73
C GLY A 648 -11.53 -38.13 12.72
N THR A 649 -11.26 -36.85 13.15
CA THR A 649 -12.32 -35.87 13.37
C THR A 649 -11.85 -34.44 13.07
N ARG A 650 -12.77 -33.63 12.56
CA ARG A 650 -12.54 -32.21 12.29
C ARG A 650 -13.43 -31.32 13.16
N LYS A 651 -12.87 -30.20 13.64
CA LYS A 651 -13.63 -29.15 14.35
C LYS A 651 -14.22 -28.17 13.35
N ILE A 652 -15.51 -27.91 13.45
CA ILE A 652 -16.23 -26.89 12.68
C ILE A 652 -16.81 -25.90 13.69
N LYS A 653 -16.50 -24.63 13.53
CA LYS A 653 -17.10 -23.57 14.34
C LYS A 653 -18.43 -23.17 13.72
N ILE A 654 -19.52 -23.30 14.47
CA ILE A 654 -20.85 -22.85 14.06
C ILE A 654 -20.94 -21.34 14.23
N PHE A 655 -20.50 -20.86 15.41
CA PHE A 655 -20.29 -19.45 15.70
C PHE A 655 -18.89 -19.28 16.28
N ASP A 656 -18.06 -18.45 15.62
CA ASP A 656 -16.78 -18.05 16.20
C ASP A 656 -16.99 -17.19 17.44
N ASN A 657 -17.97 -16.28 17.37
CA ASN A 657 -18.46 -15.48 18.48
C ASN A 657 -19.86 -14.97 18.16
N LEU A 658 -20.83 -15.34 19.00
CA LEU A 658 -22.16 -14.72 19.03
C LEU A 658 -22.25 -13.94 20.35
N SER A 659 -22.26 -12.63 20.28
CA SER A 659 -22.27 -11.78 21.47
C SER A 659 -23.55 -10.98 21.57
N PHE A 660 -24.00 -10.81 22.82
CA PHE A 660 -25.06 -9.91 23.21
C PHE A 660 -24.52 -8.92 24.24
N SER A 661 -24.85 -7.64 24.10
CA SER A 661 -24.44 -6.61 25.06
C SER A 661 -25.53 -5.56 25.26
N SER A 662 -25.66 -5.09 26.47
CA SER A 662 -26.50 -3.95 26.81
C SER A 662 -25.93 -3.28 28.05
N SER A 663 -26.40 -2.07 28.36
CA SER A 663 -26.03 -1.35 29.59
C SER A 663 -27.26 -0.78 30.27
N TYR A 664 -27.24 -0.77 31.60
CA TYR A 664 -28.22 -0.13 32.42
C TYR A 664 -27.62 1.11 33.10
N ASN A 665 -28.21 2.27 32.88
CA ASN A 665 -27.80 3.52 33.52
C ASN A 665 -28.65 3.76 34.75
N PHE A 666 -28.06 3.71 35.93
CA PHE A 666 -28.75 3.88 37.20
C PHE A 666 -29.21 5.32 37.45
N LEU A 667 -28.59 6.29 36.82
CA LEU A 667 -28.79 7.71 37.03
C LEU A 667 -29.63 8.39 35.96
N ALA A 668 -30.10 7.64 34.97
CA ALA A 668 -31.03 8.18 33.99
C ALA A 668 -32.44 8.24 34.54
N ASP A 669 -33.14 9.35 34.31
CA ASP A 669 -34.55 9.52 34.73
C ASP A 669 -35.50 8.65 33.91
N SER A 670 -35.08 8.31 32.68
CA SER A 670 -35.85 7.49 31.78
C SER A 670 -34.94 6.71 30.81
N PHE A 671 -35.49 5.62 30.22
CA PHE A 671 -34.76 4.80 29.27
C PHE A 671 -33.42 4.24 29.78
N ASN A 672 -33.43 3.78 31.04
CA ASN A 672 -32.25 3.30 31.76
C ASN A 672 -31.52 2.15 31.03
N LEU A 673 -32.28 1.24 30.39
CA LEU A 673 -31.71 0.12 29.66
C LEU A 673 -31.37 0.55 28.22
N SER A 674 -30.13 0.39 27.81
CA SER A 674 -29.71 0.67 26.42
C SER A 674 -30.25 -0.43 25.49
N PRO A 675 -30.32 -0.14 24.16
CA PRO A 675 -30.66 -1.16 23.18
C PRO A 675 -29.72 -2.38 23.28
N ILE A 676 -30.30 -3.56 23.17
CA ILE A 676 -29.55 -4.82 23.19
C ILE A 676 -28.84 -4.98 21.84
N ARG A 677 -27.54 -4.90 21.86
CA ARG A 677 -26.72 -5.14 20.68
C ARG A 677 -26.40 -6.60 20.57
N PHE A 678 -26.48 -7.13 19.35
CA PHE A 678 -26.00 -8.47 19.04
C PHE A 678 -25.04 -8.42 17.86
N SER A 679 -24.03 -9.27 17.90
CA SER A 679 -23.14 -9.45 16.78
C SER A 679 -22.67 -10.90 16.69
N THR A 680 -22.59 -11.40 15.49
CA THR A 680 -22.00 -12.71 15.21
C THR A 680 -21.10 -12.64 14.00
N ARG A 681 -20.05 -13.43 14.07
CA ARG A 681 -19.18 -13.73 12.94
C ARG A 681 -18.97 -15.22 12.89
N THR A 682 -19.11 -15.77 11.70
CA THR A 682 -18.85 -17.19 11.47
C THR A 682 -18.29 -17.39 10.07
N SER A 683 -17.53 -18.45 9.91
CA SER A 683 -16.97 -18.85 8.64
C SER A 683 -17.24 -20.33 8.37
N PHE A 684 -17.72 -20.62 7.16
CA PHE A 684 -18.08 -21.97 6.74
C PHE A 684 -17.12 -22.45 5.63
N PHE A 685 -17.09 -23.77 5.38
CA PHE A 685 -16.36 -24.37 4.27
C PHE A 685 -14.90 -23.92 4.18
N ARG A 686 -14.09 -24.14 5.24
CA ARG A 686 -12.67 -23.73 5.32
C ARG A 686 -12.46 -22.23 5.10
N ARG A 687 -13.37 -21.37 5.57
CA ARG A 687 -13.39 -19.91 5.42
C ARG A 687 -13.70 -19.39 4.00
N LEU A 688 -14.24 -20.24 3.15
CA LEU A 688 -14.69 -19.80 1.83
C LEU A 688 -15.92 -18.89 1.90
N ILE A 689 -16.78 -19.12 2.92
CA ILE A 689 -17.96 -18.30 3.18
C ILE A 689 -17.81 -17.67 4.56
N ASN A 690 -17.89 -16.35 4.59
CA ASN A 690 -17.80 -15.55 5.81
C ASN A 690 -19.12 -14.80 6.00
N LEU A 691 -19.78 -15.02 7.14
CA LEU A 691 -21.00 -14.33 7.51
C LEU A 691 -20.73 -13.46 8.74
N SER A 692 -21.08 -12.20 8.65
CA SER A 692 -21.16 -11.32 9.80
C SER A 692 -22.55 -10.70 9.88
N VAL A 693 -23.15 -10.74 11.05
CA VAL A 693 -24.44 -10.13 11.33
C VAL A 693 -24.30 -9.30 12.61
N SER A 694 -24.77 -8.08 12.57
CA SER A 694 -24.84 -7.22 13.74
C SER A 694 -26.13 -6.42 13.74
N GLY A 695 -26.64 -6.13 14.91
CA GLY A 695 -27.85 -5.34 15.01
C GLY A 695 -28.13 -4.89 16.44
N ASN A 696 -29.19 -4.15 16.60
CA ASN A 696 -29.69 -3.81 17.91
C ASN A 696 -31.22 -3.95 18.00
N ILE A 697 -31.66 -4.31 19.17
CA ILE A 697 -33.06 -4.42 19.56
C ILE A 697 -33.32 -3.35 20.59
N ASP A 698 -34.24 -2.45 20.32
CA ASP A 698 -34.73 -1.45 21.29
C ASP A 698 -35.73 -2.15 22.23
N PRO A 699 -35.44 -2.26 23.53
CA PRO A 699 -36.29 -2.96 24.45
C PRO A 699 -37.56 -2.19 24.85
N TYR A 700 -37.66 -0.92 24.46
CA TYR A 700 -38.78 -0.05 24.82
C TYR A 700 -39.87 -0.05 23.76
N ALA A 701 -41.10 0.20 24.22
CA ALA A 701 -42.26 0.30 23.37
C ALA A 701 -42.29 1.64 22.63
N PHE A 702 -42.91 1.62 21.46
CA PHE A 702 -43.25 2.82 20.71
C PHE A 702 -44.78 3.01 20.77
N ARG A 703 -45.23 4.25 20.92
CA ARG A 703 -46.61 4.64 20.81
C ARG A 703 -46.83 5.39 19.50
N LEU A 704 -47.83 4.95 18.76
CA LEU A 704 -48.26 5.62 17.57
C LEU A 704 -49.21 6.78 17.97
N ASP A 705 -48.87 8.01 17.59
CA ASP A 705 -49.71 9.18 17.84
C ASP A 705 -50.63 9.46 16.66
N SER A 706 -50.12 9.48 15.42
CA SER A 706 -50.92 9.63 14.21
C SER A 706 -50.16 9.19 12.96
N ILE A 707 -50.89 8.94 11.87
CA ILE A 707 -50.34 8.76 10.53
C ILE A 707 -50.97 9.82 9.62
N SER A 708 -50.14 10.65 9.00
CA SER A 708 -50.56 11.61 7.99
C SER A 708 -50.10 11.12 6.62
N GLU A 709 -50.99 11.14 5.65
CA GLU A 709 -50.67 10.81 4.27
C GLU A 709 -50.82 12.09 3.42
N SER A 710 -49.72 12.48 2.78
CA SER A 710 -49.71 13.64 1.88
C SER A 710 -50.44 13.30 0.57
N SER A 711 -50.93 14.33 -0.14
CA SER A 711 -51.53 14.19 -1.49
C SER A 711 -50.57 13.51 -2.48
N SER A 712 -49.27 13.49 -2.21
CA SER A 712 -48.27 12.78 -3.00
C SER A 712 -48.09 11.31 -2.61
N GLY A 713 -48.92 10.77 -1.67
CA GLY A 713 -48.84 9.39 -1.19
C GLY A 713 -47.71 9.15 -0.16
N LEU A 714 -47.02 10.21 0.29
CA LEU A 714 -45.99 10.09 1.32
C LEU A 714 -46.61 9.95 2.70
N LYS A 715 -46.36 8.80 3.38
CA LYS A 715 -46.83 8.54 4.75
C LYS A 715 -45.85 9.08 5.77
N THR A 716 -46.28 10.01 6.59
CA THR A 716 -45.54 10.52 7.74
C THR A 716 -46.13 9.89 9.01
N VAL A 717 -45.31 9.10 9.73
CA VAL A 717 -45.69 8.43 10.97
C VAL A 717 -45.22 9.28 12.14
N TYR A 718 -46.14 9.83 12.92
CA TYR A 718 -45.90 10.52 14.16
C TYR A 718 -45.98 9.50 15.31
N GLN A 719 -44.89 9.32 15.99
CA GLN A 719 -44.69 8.31 17.03
C GLN A 719 -43.71 8.78 18.07
N ARG A 720 -43.84 8.29 19.27
CA ARG A 720 -42.89 8.54 20.36
C ARG A 720 -42.47 7.23 21.01
N ARG A 721 -41.22 7.20 21.45
CA ARG A 721 -40.71 6.13 22.29
C ARG A 721 -41.14 6.36 23.72
N ILE A 722 -41.74 5.38 24.38
CA ILE A 722 -42.22 5.46 25.74
C ILE A 722 -41.32 4.68 26.69
N ASN A 723 -41.21 5.15 27.96
CA ASN A 723 -40.34 4.55 28.96
C ASN A 723 -40.98 3.30 29.58
N GLU A 724 -41.52 2.41 28.74
CA GLU A 724 -42.09 1.13 29.09
C GLU A 724 -41.47 0.03 28.23
N MET A 725 -41.27 -1.15 28.82
CA MET A 725 -40.71 -2.27 28.07
C MET A 725 -41.69 -2.77 27.01
N ALA A 726 -41.19 -3.07 25.80
CA ALA A 726 -41.99 -3.53 24.67
C ALA A 726 -42.85 -4.76 24.97
N TYR A 727 -42.36 -5.69 25.75
CA TYR A 727 -43.09 -6.90 26.14
C TYR A 727 -44.35 -6.61 26.98
N LYS A 728 -44.36 -5.50 27.71
CA LYS A 728 -45.53 -5.09 28.48
C LYS A 728 -46.67 -4.51 27.61
N ASN A 729 -46.31 -4.07 26.42
CA ASN A 729 -47.21 -3.44 25.44
C ASN A 729 -47.48 -4.35 24.22
N ASN A 730 -47.32 -5.65 24.36
CA ASN A 730 -47.52 -6.65 23.31
C ASN A 730 -46.68 -6.41 22.05
N GLN A 731 -45.53 -5.70 22.18
CA GLN A 731 -44.60 -5.44 21.08
C GLN A 731 -43.40 -6.43 21.08
N GLY A 732 -43.60 -7.62 21.67
CA GLY A 732 -42.59 -8.67 21.73
C GLY A 732 -41.39 -8.29 22.62
N LEU A 733 -40.22 -8.82 22.33
CA LEU A 733 -38.99 -8.54 23.11
C LEU A 733 -38.37 -7.16 22.77
N GLY A 734 -38.98 -6.39 21.88
CA GLY A 734 -38.48 -5.10 21.43
C GLY A 734 -38.47 -4.94 19.93
N SER A 735 -38.20 -3.73 19.48
CA SER A 735 -38.11 -3.38 18.07
C SER A 735 -36.68 -3.61 17.53
N LEU A 736 -36.55 -4.42 16.49
CA LEU A 736 -35.29 -4.56 15.74
C LEU A 736 -35.00 -3.26 14.96
N ALA A 737 -34.24 -2.34 15.61
CA ALA A 737 -34.02 -1.01 15.12
C ALA A 737 -33.07 -0.99 13.91
N TYR A 738 -32.04 -1.80 13.93
CA TYR A 738 -31.22 -2.00 12.74
C TYR A 738 -30.62 -3.41 12.71
N ILE A 739 -30.35 -3.90 11.51
CA ILE A 739 -29.57 -5.10 11.25
C ILE A 739 -28.68 -4.88 10.04
N ASN A 740 -27.41 -5.18 10.21
CA ASN A 740 -26.41 -5.25 9.16
C ASN A 740 -26.00 -6.70 8.97
N MET A 741 -26.07 -7.19 7.75
CA MET A 741 -25.58 -8.50 7.37
C MET A 741 -24.57 -8.34 6.22
N SER A 742 -23.42 -8.95 6.37
CA SER A 742 -22.42 -9.06 5.30
C SER A 742 -22.09 -10.53 5.09
N LEU A 743 -22.32 -11.00 3.89
CA LEU A 743 -22.02 -12.36 3.43
C LEU A 743 -20.94 -12.26 2.36
N GLY A 744 -19.73 -12.68 2.68
CA GLY A 744 -18.62 -12.79 1.76
C GLY A 744 -18.41 -14.23 1.33
N VAL A 745 -18.27 -14.43 0.01
CA VAL A 745 -18.01 -15.74 -0.59
C VAL A 745 -16.78 -15.62 -1.45
N ARG A 746 -15.83 -16.51 -1.27
CA ARG A 746 -14.62 -16.58 -2.09
C ARG A 746 -14.38 -18.02 -2.52
N PHE A 747 -14.33 -18.23 -3.82
CA PHE A 747 -13.99 -19.52 -4.41
C PHE A 747 -12.86 -19.34 -5.43
N SER A 748 -11.95 -20.28 -5.46
CA SER A 748 -10.89 -20.37 -6.46
C SER A 748 -10.66 -21.83 -6.85
N ALA A 749 -10.03 -22.06 -7.96
CA ALA A 749 -9.69 -23.41 -8.39
C ALA A 749 -8.86 -24.19 -7.35
N LYS A 750 -7.98 -23.48 -6.62
CA LYS A 750 -7.14 -24.07 -5.56
C LYS A 750 -7.96 -24.67 -4.40
N ASP A 751 -9.17 -24.17 -4.17
CA ASP A 751 -10.03 -24.63 -3.07
C ASP A 751 -10.61 -26.02 -3.33
N PHE A 752 -10.59 -26.45 -4.59
CA PHE A 752 -11.13 -27.73 -5.07
C PHE A 752 -10.03 -28.75 -5.45
N GLN A 753 -8.76 -28.32 -5.49
CA GLN A 753 -7.63 -29.20 -5.73
C GLN A 753 -7.20 -29.93 -4.45
N SER A 754 -6.83 -31.19 -4.55
CA SER A 754 -6.25 -31.94 -3.43
C SER A 754 -4.84 -31.40 -3.11
N LYS A 755 -4.51 -31.35 -1.82
CA LYS A 755 -3.30 -30.76 -1.23
C LYS A 755 -1.98 -31.50 -1.53
N ASP A 756 -1.75 -32.05 -2.69
CA ASP A 756 -0.53 -32.80 -3.00
C ASP A 756 0.50 -32.09 -3.88
N GLU A 757 0.33 -30.77 -4.10
CA GLU A 757 1.40 -29.98 -4.72
C GLU A 757 2.01 -29.05 -3.67
N GLY A 758 3.25 -29.38 -3.26
CA GLY A 758 4.10 -28.49 -2.46
C GLY A 758 4.23 -27.12 -3.14
N GLU A 759 4.62 -26.13 -2.37
CA GLU A 759 4.94 -24.79 -2.88
C GLU A 759 5.78 -24.92 -4.14
N LYS A 760 5.18 -24.61 -5.30
CA LYS A 760 5.91 -24.53 -6.55
C LYS A 760 6.76 -23.28 -6.45
N GLU A 761 8.02 -23.44 -6.16
CA GLU A 761 9.01 -22.39 -6.38
C GLU A 761 8.93 -22.04 -7.85
N SER A 762 8.69 -20.78 -8.18
CA SER A 762 8.78 -20.30 -9.54
C SER A 762 10.21 -20.51 -10.02
N THR A 763 10.39 -21.28 -11.07
CA THR A 763 11.68 -21.52 -11.70
C THR A 763 12.17 -20.32 -12.52
N TYR A 764 11.34 -19.28 -12.67
CA TYR A 764 11.63 -18.09 -13.46
C TYR A 764 11.42 -16.83 -12.62
N GLY A 765 12.42 -15.96 -12.60
CA GLY A 765 12.42 -14.69 -11.88
C GLY A 765 13.40 -14.66 -10.70
N THR A 766 13.92 -13.49 -10.39
CA THR A 766 14.74 -13.30 -9.19
C THR A 766 13.84 -13.31 -7.94
N ARG A 767 14.38 -13.68 -6.80
CA ARG A 767 13.68 -13.71 -5.52
C ARG A 767 13.04 -12.34 -5.19
N GLU A 768 13.65 -11.26 -5.64
CA GLU A 768 13.19 -9.88 -5.45
C GLU A 768 12.00 -9.53 -6.35
N GLU A 769 11.94 -10.07 -7.56
CA GLU A 769 10.78 -9.95 -8.46
C GLU A 769 9.59 -10.75 -7.92
N ILE A 770 9.83 -11.95 -7.40
CA ILE A 770 8.79 -12.78 -6.79
C ILE A 770 8.22 -12.11 -5.54
N ASP A 771 9.07 -11.52 -4.69
CA ASP A 771 8.64 -10.77 -3.50
C ASP A 771 7.89 -9.48 -3.88
N TYR A 772 8.30 -8.81 -4.96
CA TYR A 772 7.60 -7.64 -5.50
C TYR A 772 6.23 -8.02 -6.07
N ILE A 773 6.13 -9.09 -6.85
CA ILE A 773 4.89 -9.64 -7.39
C ILE A 773 3.96 -10.08 -6.26
N ASN A 774 4.47 -10.75 -5.24
CA ASN A 774 3.69 -11.19 -4.08
C ASN A 774 3.20 -10.04 -3.20
N SER A 775 3.93 -8.92 -3.17
CA SER A 775 3.50 -7.71 -2.45
C SER A 775 2.51 -6.85 -3.25
N ASN A 776 2.46 -7.01 -4.57
CA ASN A 776 1.60 -6.24 -5.48
C ASN A 776 0.70 -7.15 -6.34
N ILE A 777 0.11 -8.15 -5.73
CA ILE A 777 -0.71 -9.18 -6.41
C ILE A 777 -1.83 -8.56 -7.28
N ALA A 778 -2.31 -7.36 -6.94
CA ALA A 778 -3.35 -6.67 -7.71
C ALA A 778 -2.86 -6.13 -9.07
N GLU A 779 -1.56 -6.00 -9.27
CA GLU A 779 -0.95 -5.47 -10.50
C GLU A 779 -0.53 -6.58 -11.48
N TYR A 780 -0.44 -7.83 -10.99
CA TYR A 780 0.04 -8.97 -11.78
C TYR A 780 -1.05 -10.00 -12.05
N ILE A 781 -1.03 -10.53 -13.25
CA ILE A 781 -1.98 -11.55 -13.69
C ILE A 781 -1.33 -12.92 -13.48
N ASP A 782 -1.87 -13.70 -12.54
CA ASP A 782 -1.47 -15.09 -12.35
C ASP A 782 -2.24 -16.01 -13.30
N PHE A 783 -1.59 -16.43 -14.37
CA PHE A 783 -2.17 -17.37 -15.35
C PHE A 783 -2.28 -18.80 -14.83
N ASN A 784 -1.59 -19.15 -13.74
CA ASN A 784 -1.64 -20.49 -13.16
C ASN A 784 -2.92 -20.75 -12.35
N VAL A 785 -3.72 -19.72 -12.07
CA VAL A 785 -5.00 -19.86 -11.39
C VAL A 785 -6.12 -19.81 -12.43
N PRO A 786 -6.74 -20.98 -12.77
CA PRO A 786 -7.71 -21.05 -13.86
C PRO A 786 -8.96 -20.18 -13.62
N TRP A 787 -9.38 -20.00 -12.37
CA TRP A 787 -10.45 -19.06 -12.05
C TRP A 787 -10.50 -18.72 -10.57
N SER A 788 -10.99 -17.51 -10.27
CA SER A 788 -11.39 -17.11 -8.93
C SER A 788 -12.68 -16.27 -8.98
N ILE A 789 -13.54 -16.41 -7.98
CA ILE A 789 -14.78 -15.65 -7.84
C ILE A 789 -14.87 -15.16 -6.39
N ASN A 790 -15.11 -13.86 -6.23
CA ASN A 790 -15.40 -13.23 -4.96
C ASN A 790 -16.76 -12.55 -5.07
N ALA A 791 -17.65 -12.81 -4.14
CA ALA A 791 -18.93 -12.13 -4.03
C ALA A 791 -19.13 -11.63 -2.62
N SER A 792 -19.68 -10.43 -2.46
CA SER A 792 -20.03 -9.85 -1.18
C SER A 792 -21.42 -9.25 -1.26
N TYR A 793 -22.31 -9.82 -0.48
CA TYR A 793 -23.67 -9.32 -0.31
C TYR A 793 -23.78 -8.58 1.02
N ASN A 794 -24.25 -7.34 0.98
CA ASN A 794 -24.48 -6.51 2.15
C ASN A 794 -25.94 -6.12 2.23
N LEU A 795 -26.55 -6.36 3.39
CA LEU A 795 -27.92 -5.96 3.73
C LEU A 795 -27.86 -5.02 4.91
N ASN A 796 -28.38 -3.83 4.77
CA ASN A 796 -28.65 -2.89 5.84
C ASN A 796 -30.16 -2.65 5.91
N ARG A 797 -30.77 -2.97 7.06
CA ARG A 797 -32.16 -2.67 7.33
C ARG A 797 -32.25 -1.81 8.58
N ARG A 798 -32.89 -0.67 8.48
CA ARG A 798 -33.18 0.22 9.59
C ARG A 798 -34.67 0.44 9.71
N LYS A 799 -35.21 0.22 10.91
CA LYS A 799 -36.61 0.48 11.23
C LYS A 799 -36.70 1.15 12.59
N ILE A 800 -37.46 2.22 12.70
CA ILE A 800 -37.68 2.91 13.98
C ILE A 800 -39.20 2.86 14.27
N GLY A 801 -39.58 2.09 15.32
CA GLY A 801 -40.99 1.97 15.73
C GLY A 801 -41.88 1.46 14.62
N PHE A 802 -42.95 2.23 14.31
CA PHE A 802 -43.94 1.92 13.30
C PHE A 802 -43.63 2.42 11.91
N ARG A 803 -42.49 3.18 11.71
CA ARG A 803 -42.09 3.63 10.38
C ARG A 803 -41.71 2.45 9.46
N ASP A 804 -41.92 2.63 8.18
CA ASP A 804 -41.51 1.65 7.21
C ASP A 804 -39.98 1.45 7.24
N PRO A 805 -39.50 0.19 7.06
CA PRO A 805 -38.08 -0.09 7.09
C PRO A 805 -37.38 0.50 5.88
N SER A 806 -36.26 1.20 6.10
CA SER A 806 -35.29 1.51 5.05
C SER A 806 -34.38 0.29 4.85
N ILE A 807 -34.43 -0.27 3.65
CA ILE A 807 -33.62 -1.44 3.27
C ILE A 807 -32.66 -1.04 2.17
N THR A 808 -31.38 -1.25 2.40
CA THR A 808 -30.31 -1.10 1.42
C THR A 808 -29.64 -2.44 1.21
N GLN A 809 -29.65 -2.91 -0.03
CA GLN A 809 -29.05 -4.18 -0.41
C GLN A 809 -28.06 -3.91 -1.54
N THR A 810 -26.86 -4.45 -1.41
CA THR A 810 -25.84 -4.36 -2.42
C THR A 810 -25.18 -5.71 -2.60
N LEU A 811 -25.01 -6.13 -3.83
CA LEU A 811 -24.21 -7.29 -4.19
C LEU A 811 -23.03 -6.78 -5.01
N THR A 812 -21.83 -7.05 -4.57
CA THR A 812 -20.62 -6.81 -5.35
C THR A 812 -20.00 -8.15 -5.70
N PHE A 813 -19.56 -8.30 -6.93
CA PHE A 813 -18.90 -9.52 -7.37
C PHE A 813 -17.74 -9.19 -8.30
N SER A 814 -16.69 -9.95 -8.16
CA SER A 814 -15.50 -9.85 -8.99
C SER A 814 -14.92 -11.23 -9.19
N GLY A 815 -14.23 -11.43 -10.28
CA GLY A 815 -13.58 -12.67 -10.55
C GLY A 815 -12.61 -12.56 -11.70
N ASP A 816 -11.84 -13.59 -11.86
CA ASP A 816 -10.95 -13.81 -12.97
C ASP A 816 -11.10 -15.23 -13.47
N VAL A 817 -10.97 -15.39 -14.76
CA VAL A 817 -10.99 -16.66 -15.44
C VAL A 817 -9.91 -16.69 -16.51
N SER A 818 -9.07 -17.71 -16.48
CA SER A 818 -8.10 -18.01 -17.52
C SER A 818 -8.78 -18.92 -18.54
N ILE A 819 -9.18 -18.34 -19.70
CA ILE A 819 -9.79 -19.10 -20.80
C ILE A 819 -8.78 -20.05 -21.41
N THR A 820 -7.54 -19.58 -21.52
CA THR A 820 -6.36 -20.38 -21.91
C THR A 820 -5.19 -20.00 -21.00
N GLU A 821 -4.11 -20.75 -21.04
CA GLU A 821 -2.88 -20.39 -20.32
C GLU A 821 -2.33 -19.01 -20.67
N LYS A 822 -2.68 -18.49 -21.87
CA LYS A 822 -2.24 -17.20 -22.39
C LYS A 822 -3.31 -16.11 -22.35
N THR A 823 -4.56 -16.45 -21.96
CA THR A 823 -5.68 -15.49 -22.02
C THR A 823 -6.42 -15.46 -20.69
N LYS A 824 -6.44 -14.34 -20.02
CA LYS A 824 -7.14 -14.10 -18.76
C LYS A 824 -8.13 -12.96 -18.89
N ILE A 825 -9.34 -13.17 -18.37
CA ILE A 825 -10.36 -12.15 -18.24
C ILE A 825 -10.63 -11.93 -16.75
N SER A 826 -10.61 -10.71 -16.32
CA SER A 826 -11.07 -10.31 -14.98
C SER A 826 -12.24 -9.35 -15.11
N PHE A 827 -13.18 -9.47 -14.18
CA PHE A 827 -14.35 -8.61 -14.14
C PHE A 827 -14.64 -8.17 -12.72
N ARG A 828 -15.21 -6.97 -12.60
CA ARG A 828 -15.76 -6.44 -11.35
C ARG A 828 -17.08 -5.75 -11.68
N SER A 829 -18.11 -6.07 -10.91
CA SER A 829 -19.43 -5.47 -11.03
C SER A 829 -20.14 -5.48 -9.68
N GLY A 830 -21.31 -4.90 -9.62
CA GLY A 830 -22.20 -4.99 -8.49
C GLY A 830 -23.65 -4.82 -8.96
N TYR A 831 -24.58 -5.12 -8.07
CA TYR A 831 -26.00 -4.96 -8.31
C TYR A 831 -26.64 -4.17 -7.18
N ASP A 832 -27.32 -3.09 -7.52
CA ASP A 832 -28.13 -2.30 -6.59
C ASP A 832 -29.58 -2.77 -6.67
N PHE A 833 -30.06 -3.36 -5.58
CA PHE A 833 -31.42 -3.92 -5.54
C PHE A 833 -32.50 -2.83 -5.46
N LYS A 834 -32.16 -1.62 -4.99
CA LYS A 834 -33.10 -0.51 -4.92
C LYS A 834 -33.39 0.08 -6.29
N PHE A 835 -32.34 0.28 -7.07
CA PHE A 835 -32.47 0.83 -8.43
C PHE A 835 -32.61 -0.28 -9.50
N LYS A 836 -32.50 -1.56 -9.09
CA LYS A 836 -32.60 -2.74 -9.97
C LYS A 836 -31.66 -2.69 -11.16
N MET A 837 -30.45 -2.20 -10.95
CA MET A 837 -29.47 -2.02 -12.01
C MET A 837 -28.08 -2.50 -11.59
N LEU A 838 -27.27 -2.86 -12.57
CA LEU A 838 -25.86 -3.11 -12.36
C LEU A 838 -25.15 -1.79 -12.00
N THR A 839 -24.29 -1.85 -11.03
CA THR A 839 -23.40 -0.73 -10.71
C THR A 839 -22.30 -0.65 -11.78
N GLN A 840 -21.37 0.26 -11.61
CA GLN A 840 -20.27 0.36 -12.53
C GLN A 840 -19.55 -0.99 -12.71
N THR A 841 -19.52 -1.45 -13.95
CA THR A 841 -18.89 -2.71 -14.35
C THR A 841 -17.59 -2.43 -15.06
N SER A 842 -16.51 -3.15 -14.70
CA SER A 842 -15.24 -3.12 -15.43
C SER A 842 -14.86 -4.52 -15.85
N ILE A 843 -14.40 -4.67 -17.08
CA ILE A 843 -13.92 -5.92 -17.67
C ILE A 843 -12.50 -5.66 -18.16
N ASN A 844 -11.57 -6.51 -17.78
CA ASN A 844 -10.18 -6.46 -18.24
C ASN A 844 -9.85 -7.81 -18.86
N ALA A 845 -9.41 -7.80 -20.11
CA ALA A 845 -8.91 -8.97 -20.82
C ALA A 845 -7.43 -8.78 -21.12
N THR A 846 -6.64 -9.80 -20.83
CA THR A 846 -5.21 -9.80 -21.13
C THR A 846 -4.87 -11.08 -21.88
N ARG A 847 -4.11 -10.94 -22.97
CA ARG A 847 -3.62 -12.06 -23.76
C ARG A 847 -2.13 -11.91 -24.05
N ASP A 848 -1.39 -12.94 -23.72
CA ASP A 848 0.02 -13.05 -24.07
C ASP A 848 0.18 -13.68 -25.44
N LEU A 849 0.87 -12.98 -26.34
CA LEU A 849 1.18 -13.37 -27.71
C LEU A 849 2.69 -13.56 -27.85
N HIS A 850 3.27 -14.45 -27.08
CA HIS A 850 4.71 -14.72 -27.06
C HIS A 850 5.54 -13.45 -26.71
N CYS A 851 5.88 -12.63 -27.69
CA CYS A 851 6.68 -11.38 -27.50
C CYS A 851 5.83 -10.15 -27.21
N TRP A 852 4.50 -10.24 -27.34
CA TRP A 852 3.56 -9.12 -27.18
C TRP A 852 2.50 -9.47 -26.16
N ARG A 853 2.00 -8.44 -25.51
CA ARG A 853 0.84 -8.51 -24.63
C ARG A 853 -0.24 -7.58 -25.12
N ILE A 854 -1.44 -8.11 -25.28
CA ILE A 854 -2.64 -7.34 -25.52
C ILE A 854 -3.37 -7.19 -24.19
N SER A 855 -3.68 -5.97 -23.80
CA SER A 855 -4.48 -5.65 -22.63
C SER A 855 -5.66 -4.78 -23.07
N PHE A 856 -6.87 -5.21 -22.74
CA PHE A 856 -8.10 -4.50 -23.03
C PHE A 856 -8.87 -4.26 -21.74
N SER A 857 -9.08 -3.00 -21.37
CA SER A 857 -9.90 -2.58 -20.25
C SER A 857 -11.14 -1.88 -20.74
N TRP A 858 -12.30 -2.28 -20.24
CA TRP A 858 -13.59 -1.79 -20.73
C TRP A 858 -14.57 -1.54 -19.59
N VAL A 859 -15.19 -0.36 -19.59
CA VAL A 859 -16.35 0.02 -18.78
C VAL A 859 -17.53 0.15 -19.74
N PRO A 860 -18.40 -0.89 -19.89
CA PRO A 860 -19.35 -1.00 -20.99
C PRO A 860 -20.55 -0.03 -20.87
N PHE A 861 -20.93 0.35 -19.65
CA PHE A 861 -22.13 1.18 -19.42
C PHE A 861 -21.98 2.04 -18.16
N GLY A 862 -22.90 2.97 -17.98
CA GLY A 862 -22.91 3.95 -16.89
C GLY A 862 -22.35 5.31 -17.34
N ARG A 863 -22.28 6.25 -16.40
CA ARG A 863 -21.81 7.61 -16.65
C ARG A 863 -20.34 7.69 -17.14
N PHE A 864 -19.53 6.65 -16.86
CA PHE A 864 -18.10 6.65 -17.11
C PHE A 864 -17.69 5.58 -18.12
N GLN A 865 -18.46 5.41 -19.18
CA GLN A 865 -18.13 4.51 -20.28
C GLN A 865 -16.75 4.83 -20.83
N SER A 866 -15.90 3.83 -20.98
CA SER A 866 -14.55 3.98 -21.48
C SER A 866 -13.95 2.66 -21.93
N TYR A 867 -12.99 2.71 -22.83
CA TYR A 867 -12.17 1.56 -23.15
C TYR A 867 -10.71 1.99 -23.31
N ASN A 868 -9.82 1.07 -23.03
CA ASN A 868 -8.40 1.19 -23.31
C ASN A 868 -7.88 -0.13 -23.87
N LEU A 869 -7.35 -0.09 -25.09
CA LEU A 869 -6.65 -1.19 -25.73
C LEU A 869 -5.16 -0.84 -25.77
N THR A 870 -4.35 -1.68 -25.17
CA THR A 870 -2.89 -1.55 -25.19
C THR A 870 -2.27 -2.82 -25.77
N ILE A 871 -1.37 -2.66 -26.72
CA ILE A 871 -0.51 -3.72 -27.25
C ILE A 871 0.92 -3.29 -26.96
N ASN A 872 1.64 -4.02 -26.14
CA ASN A 872 3.01 -3.70 -25.74
C ASN A 872 3.91 -4.92 -25.84
N ALA A 873 5.20 -4.67 -26.01
CA ALA A 873 6.20 -5.72 -25.91
C ALA A 873 6.29 -6.25 -24.48
N VAL A 874 6.49 -7.57 -24.33
CA VAL A 874 6.60 -8.22 -23.02
C VAL A 874 7.93 -7.91 -22.35
N SER A 875 9.00 -7.77 -23.15
CA SER A 875 10.34 -7.49 -22.66
C SER A 875 10.46 -6.14 -21.97
N ALA A 876 11.14 -6.12 -20.82
CA ALA A 876 11.45 -4.90 -20.05
C ALA A 876 12.22 -3.85 -20.87
N LEU A 877 13.07 -4.28 -21.79
CA LEU A 877 13.88 -3.40 -22.66
C LEU A 877 13.05 -2.62 -23.68
N LEU A 878 11.87 -3.12 -24.05
CA LEU A 878 11.02 -2.56 -25.09
C LEU A 878 9.61 -2.20 -24.58
N GLN A 879 9.43 -2.02 -23.29
CA GLN A 879 8.12 -1.65 -22.70
C GLN A 879 7.55 -0.35 -23.25
N ASP A 880 8.40 0.56 -23.69
CA ASP A 880 7.98 1.82 -24.32
C ASP A 880 7.46 1.62 -25.76
N LEU A 881 7.71 0.45 -26.37
CA LEU A 881 7.13 0.08 -27.66
C LEU A 881 5.72 -0.44 -27.44
N LYS A 882 4.76 0.50 -27.43
CA LYS A 882 3.35 0.23 -27.21
C LYS A 882 2.46 0.97 -28.19
N LEU A 883 1.40 0.29 -28.60
CA LEU A 883 0.26 0.90 -29.29
C LEU A 883 -0.87 1.02 -28.28
N GLU A 884 -1.36 2.22 -28.04
CA GLU A 884 -2.46 2.49 -27.13
C GLU A 884 -3.61 3.18 -27.88
N LYS A 885 -4.80 2.55 -27.87
CA LYS A 885 -6.03 3.17 -28.33
C LYS A 885 -7.02 3.24 -27.19
N ARG A 886 -7.48 4.42 -26.86
CA ARG A 886 -8.38 4.67 -25.74
C ARG A 886 -9.51 5.61 -26.13
N SER A 887 -10.68 5.41 -25.53
CA SER A 887 -11.78 6.35 -25.51
C SER A 887 -12.23 6.53 -24.07
N ARG A 888 -12.34 7.77 -23.65
CA ARG A 888 -12.73 8.11 -22.29
C ARG A 888 -14.02 8.88 -22.30
N PHE A 889 -14.75 8.81 -21.21
CA PHE A 889 -15.96 9.62 -21.00
C PHE A 889 -15.68 11.11 -21.22
N PHE A 890 -14.55 11.60 -20.71
CA PHE A 890 -14.18 13.02 -20.83
C PHE A 890 -13.70 13.43 -22.24
N ASP A 891 -13.38 12.49 -23.11
CA ASP A 891 -13.02 12.78 -24.51
C ASP A 891 -14.27 13.12 -25.34
N ASN A 892 -15.46 12.74 -24.85
CA ASN A 892 -16.75 12.92 -25.49
C ASN A 892 -17.59 14.06 -24.90
N LEU A 893 -17.12 14.70 -23.80
CA LEU A 893 -17.70 15.92 -23.21
C LEU A 893 -17.12 17.16 -23.90
#